data_a94555fdd2f5fb35498d4fff1d8586b0
#
_entry.id   a94555fdd2f5fb35498d4fff1d8586b0
#
_cell.length_a   1.000
_cell.length_b   1.000
_cell.length_c   1.000
_cell.angle_alpha   90.00
_cell.angle_beta   90.00
_cell.angle_gamma   90.00
#
_symmetry.space_group_name_H-M   'P 1'
#
loop_
_entity.id
_entity.type
_entity.pdbx_description
1 polymer ?
#
loop_
_entity_poly.entity_id
_entity_poly.type
_entity_poly.pdbx_seq_one_letter_code
_entity_poly.pdbx_strand_id
1 'polypeptide(L)'
;MNKSKIQKFAVDGHKLLYKQIAQRAYQYGIEEGNVGKADATEVRGRILSPLEKSQRAALIAEINANGYPQTIERVTYIWFNRIVALRFMEVNNYLPSHIRVFSDASGAFKPEILNDVLHLEMEGLDKAQVAEYIENNNTEELYRYLLLTQCAELKAALPDVFGLAQRDKDYTELLFPNNMLHQDSFIGKVVSDIDEVDWGTAENWQNSDSDHLVQIIGWLYQYYNTELKDDTFAQLKKNVKITKERIPAATQLFTPDWIVRYMVENSLGRLWLEGHPNAELRGGWKYYLDEAEQEPEVDAQLAKLREEYKTIKPEEIKVIDPCMGSGHILVYAFDVLMQIYTSAGWNQREAAQSILKNNLYGLDIDDRAAQLAYFAVMMKARQYDRRLLTRGIQPNIYAIRESNGIQAMTIEYFHKNDPKLKADIERIVTEMRDAKEYGSILNITPVDFAGLYARFDEIREDINMMQRPALDELLPLVKCAELLAQKYDVVVTNPPYMKADSMPVRLATYILEKWETAKYDLYAAFIYRAYSFLKKNRITALITMHNFMYSPSFLDMRKQITNWDWIQLLHLGTRAFSEIGGEVVQTAAFVLSNSSVKRNLAVCDLTEIKDADTKKRAFCQRIAPTYVFNLKKIRSIPNHAFGYALSDVILDFYDKNSTLENKCVSKAGVVTGDDDFFCKLWFEVNLPDITFLPENHKLYKYVPFSRGGSFSSWYGNTHHVLRVKDMYNDKLTNKSVRRGDIDFYYRTGIGWSQMGGGINKNFSIIEKSICKTTTPMIYCANEDELLSILGYLNSPIPAMVLKSLNPTLSVLTSDILHLPFIPIMGDHMESIEDLKNCIQLSREDTDSYETSWDFKRNPLV
;
A
#
# COMPACT_ATOMS: atom_id res chain seq x y z
N MET A 1 16.85 -14.46 7.79
CA MET A 1 17.17 -13.08 7.31
C MET A 1 17.10 -12.10 8.47
N ASN A 2 18.18 -11.34 8.70
CA ASN A 2 18.27 -10.36 9.80
C ASN A 2 17.78 -8.99 9.37
N LYS A 3 16.47 -8.73 9.51
CA LYS A 3 15.82 -7.46 9.08
C LYS A 3 16.44 -6.21 9.72
N SER A 4 16.85 -6.28 10.98
CA SER A 4 17.44 -5.12 11.70
C SER A 4 18.81 -4.72 11.12
N LYS A 5 19.65 -5.69 10.75
CA LYS A 5 20.92 -5.41 10.07
C LYS A 5 20.66 -4.80 8.67
N ILE A 6 19.73 -5.37 7.90
CA ILE A 6 19.37 -4.88 6.57
C ILE A 6 18.82 -3.46 6.64
N GLN A 7 17.94 -3.15 7.61
CA GLN A 7 17.40 -1.82 7.83
C GLN A 7 18.51 -0.80 8.14
N LYS A 8 19.38 -1.14 9.10
CA LYS A 8 20.50 -0.27 9.47
C LYS A 8 21.40 -0.01 8.27
N PHE A 9 21.79 -1.07 7.55
CA PHE A 9 22.60 -0.94 6.34
C PHE A 9 21.93 -0.06 5.28
N ALA A 10 20.64 -0.25 4.99
CA ALA A 10 19.95 0.51 3.94
C ALA A 10 19.95 2.02 4.25
N VAL A 11 19.68 2.40 5.52
CA VAL A 11 19.65 3.81 5.95
C VAL A 11 21.05 4.42 6.01
N ASP A 12 22.00 3.76 6.69
CA ASP A 12 23.35 4.29 6.88
C ASP A 12 24.15 4.25 5.56
N GLY A 13 23.98 3.17 4.78
CA GLY A 13 24.59 3.00 3.47
C GLY A 13 24.12 4.03 2.45
N HIS A 14 22.83 4.35 2.43
CA HIS A 14 22.30 5.43 1.60
C HIS A 14 23.03 6.76 1.87
N LYS A 15 23.10 7.18 3.13
CA LYS A 15 23.79 8.41 3.53
C LYS A 15 25.26 8.41 3.14
N LEU A 16 25.94 7.27 3.37
CA LEU A 16 27.33 7.11 3.02
C LEU A 16 27.55 7.26 1.51
N LEU A 17 26.75 6.54 0.71
CA LEU A 17 26.85 6.57 -0.74
C LEU A 17 26.51 7.94 -1.32
N TYR A 18 25.46 8.59 -0.83
CA TYR A 18 25.10 9.96 -1.22
C TYR A 18 26.27 10.94 -0.99
N LYS A 19 26.86 10.87 0.22
CA LYS A 19 28.03 11.70 0.56
C LYS A 19 29.23 11.43 -0.36
N GLN A 20 29.52 10.17 -0.67
CA GLN A 20 30.61 9.79 -1.55
C GLN A 20 30.39 10.27 -2.99
N ILE A 21 29.17 10.18 -3.51
CA ILE A 21 28.80 10.66 -4.85
C ILE A 21 28.84 12.19 -4.90
N ALA A 22 28.31 12.88 -3.89
CA ALA A 22 28.41 14.34 -3.81
C ALA A 22 29.86 14.83 -3.73
N GLN A 23 30.72 14.11 -3.00
CA GLN A 23 32.16 14.38 -2.95
C GLN A 23 32.84 14.17 -4.33
N ARG A 24 32.40 13.15 -5.08
CA ARG A 24 32.87 12.93 -6.45
C ARG A 24 32.42 14.04 -7.39
N ALA A 25 31.18 14.49 -7.32
CA ALA A 25 30.67 15.64 -8.07
C ALA A 25 31.48 16.91 -7.77
N TYR A 26 31.81 17.15 -6.51
CA TYR A 26 32.68 18.25 -6.07
C TYR A 26 34.07 18.22 -6.75
N GLN A 27 34.67 17.04 -6.92
CA GLN A 27 35.95 16.89 -7.62
C GLN A 27 35.86 17.32 -9.10
N TYR A 28 34.69 17.18 -9.70
CA TYR A 28 34.38 17.65 -11.05
C TYR A 28 33.84 19.10 -11.09
N GLY A 29 33.98 19.87 -10.01
CA GLY A 29 33.58 21.26 -9.89
C GLY A 29 32.07 21.49 -9.96
N ILE A 30 31.30 20.52 -9.45
CA ILE A 30 29.85 20.56 -9.41
C ILE A 30 29.39 20.54 -7.95
N GLU A 31 28.72 21.61 -7.51
CA GLU A 31 28.23 21.84 -6.16
C GLU A 31 26.80 22.36 -6.22
N GLU A 32 26.08 22.26 -5.12
CA GLU A 32 24.77 22.86 -5.00
C GLU A 32 24.84 24.37 -5.18
N GLY A 33 24.10 24.90 -6.15
CA GLY A 33 24.14 26.33 -6.48
C GLY A 33 25.29 26.77 -7.41
N ASN A 34 26.27 25.89 -7.72
CA ASN A 34 27.38 26.17 -8.62
C ASN A 34 27.85 24.95 -9.42
N VAL A 35 27.36 24.78 -10.61
CA VAL A 35 27.72 23.64 -11.48
C VAL A 35 28.89 23.93 -12.46
N GLY A 36 29.41 25.15 -12.44
CA GLY A 36 30.49 25.58 -13.35
C GLY A 36 30.08 25.62 -14.85
N LYS A 37 31.05 25.82 -15.74
CA LYS A 37 30.81 25.84 -17.18
C LYS A 37 30.80 24.41 -17.74
N ALA A 38 29.82 24.09 -18.61
CA ALA A 38 29.68 22.74 -19.21
C ALA A 38 30.86 22.37 -20.14
N ASP A 39 31.47 23.36 -20.81
CA ASP A 39 32.55 23.21 -21.75
C ASP A 39 33.95 23.29 -21.12
N ALA A 40 34.06 23.30 -19.79
CA ALA A 40 35.35 23.37 -19.10
C ALA A 40 36.27 22.21 -19.52
N THR A 41 37.53 22.53 -19.86
CA THR A 41 38.54 21.54 -20.19
C THR A 41 39.41 21.14 -19.02
N GLU A 42 39.43 21.99 -17.98
CA GLU A 42 40.14 21.80 -16.72
C GLU A 42 39.24 22.19 -15.55
N VAL A 43 39.27 21.41 -14.52
CA VAL A 43 38.48 21.61 -13.28
C VAL A 43 39.35 21.29 -12.07
N ARG A 44 39.50 22.25 -11.13
CA ARG A 44 40.28 22.10 -9.89
C ARG A 44 41.71 21.59 -10.15
N GLY A 45 42.37 22.05 -11.22
CA GLY A 45 43.71 21.63 -11.57
C GLY A 45 43.82 20.26 -12.27
N ARG A 46 42.70 19.65 -12.61
CA ARG A 46 42.62 18.39 -13.36
C ARG A 46 42.17 18.64 -14.79
N ILE A 47 42.95 18.18 -15.75
CA ILE A 47 42.58 18.19 -17.19
C ILE A 47 41.61 17.04 -17.42
N LEU A 48 40.43 17.34 -17.97
CA LEU A 48 39.39 16.36 -18.27
C LEU A 48 39.65 15.65 -19.60
N SER A 49 39.50 14.34 -19.62
CA SER A 49 39.48 13.55 -20.86
C SER A 49 38.29 13.93 -21.76
N PRO A 50 38.28 13.60 -23.05
CA PRO A 50 37.11 13.83 -23.91
C PRO A 50 35.83 13.17 -23.39
N LEU A 51 35.91 11.97 -22.82
CA LEU A 51 34.80 11.24 -22.23
C LEU A 51 34.27 11.95 -20.97
N GLU A 52 35.16 12.34 -20.05
CA GLU A 52 34.76 13.07 -18.84
C GLU A 52 34.11 14.41 -19.14
N LYS A 53 34.55 15.13 -20.23
CA LYS A 53 33.91 16.37 -20.68
C LYS A 53 32.47 16.12 -21.13
N SER A 54 32.24 15.08 -21.92
CA SER A 54 30.90 14.72 -22.40
C SER A 54 29.99 14.30 -21.26
N GLN A 55 30.45 13.43 -20.40
CA GLN A 55 29.69 12.98 -19.22
C GLN A 55 29.39 14.12 -18.24
N ARG A 56 30.37 15.04 -18.04
CA ARG A 56 30.18 16.22 -17.17
C ARG A 56 29.16 17.20 -17.79
N ALA A 57 29.19 17.42 -19.08
CA ALA A 57 28.20 18.25 -19.76
C ALA A 57 26.78 17.67 -19.64
N ALA A 58 26.65 16.35 -19.78
CA ALA A 58 25.39 15.64 -19.54
C ALA A 58 24.89 15.76 -18.09
N LEU A 59 25.79 15.65 -17.09
CA LEU A 59 25.45 15.84 -15.67
C LEU A 59 24.97 17.27 -15.40
N ILE A 60 25.62 18.29 -15.96
CA ILE A 60 25.21 19.69 -15.80
C ILE A 60 23.84 19.94 -16.44
N ALA A 61 23.58 19.36 -17.61
CA ALA A 61 22.27 19.45 -18.27
C ALA A 61 21.16 18.84 -17.38
N GLU A 62 21.42 17.68 -16.78
CA GLU A 62 20.49 17.01 -15.87
C GLU A 62 20.24 17.83 -14.60
N ILE A 63 21.29 18.39 -13.99
CA ILE A 63 21.15 19.25 -12.79
C ILE A 63 20.34 20.51 -13.10
N ASN A 64 20.55 21.12 -14.27
CA ASN A 64 19.78 22.28 -14.68
C ASN A 64 18.30 21.96 -14.93
N ALA A 65 17.99 20.74 -15.36
CA ALA A 65 16.61 20.31 -15.60
C ALA A 65 15.89 19.89 -14.30
N ASN A 66 16.55 19.17 -13.41
CA ASN A 66 15.92 18.49 -12.26
C ASN A 66 16.43 18.98 -10.90
N GLY A 67 17.47 19.81 -10.86
CA GLY A 67 18.09 20.27 -9.63
C GLY A 67 19.21 19.36 -9.12
N TYR A 68 20.15 19.95 -8.33
CA TYR A 68 21.31 19.24 -7.80
C TYR A 68 20.92 18.09 -6.82
N PRO A 69 20.09 18.31 -5.78
CA PRO A 69 19.77 17.25 -4.83
C PRO A 69 19.11 16.04 -5.51
N GLN A 70 18.18 16.27 -6.41
CA GLN A 70 17.44 15.23 -7.11
C GLN A 70 18.35 14.42 -8.04
N THR A 71 19.28 15.09 -8.73
CA THR A 71 20.24 14.43 -9.62
C THR A 71 21.23 13.57 -8.83
N ILE A 72 21.79 14.08 -7.72
CA ILE A 72 22.70 13.31 -6.85
C ILE A 72 21.99 12.13 -6.22
N GLU A 73 20.76 12.31 -5.74
CA GLU A 73 19.93 11.23 -5.21
C GLU A 73 19.67 10.14 -6.26
N ARG A 74 19.36 10.55 -7.50
CA ARG A 74 19.17 9.60 -8.61
C ARG A 74 20.43 8.77 -8.89
N VAL A 75 21.61 9.39 -8.92
CA VAL A 75 22.87 8.68 -9.12
C VAL A 75 23.19 7.76 -7.92
N THR A 76 22.93 8.24 -6.70
CA THR A 76 23.09 7.43 -5.50
C THR A 76 22.27 6.15 -5.57
N TYR A 77 21.01 6.29 -5.99
CA TYR A 77 20.13 5.14 -6.11
C TYR A 77 20.56 4.16 -7.21
N ILE A 78 21.01 4.67 -8.34
CA ILE A 78 21.52 3.84 -9.45
C ILE A 78 22.70 2.99 -8.97
N TRP A 79 23.67 3.60 -8.29
CA TRP A 79 24.82 2.87 -7.77
C TRP A 79 24.45 1.93 -6.62
N PHE A 80 23.53 2.32 -5.77
CA PHE A 80 22.98 1.43 -4.75
C PHE A 80 22.41 0.16 -5.40
N ASN A 81 21.56 0.29 -6.40
CA ASN A 81 20.97 -0.86 -7.09
C ASN A 81 22.00 -1.70 -7.83
N ARG A 82 22.95 -1.09 -8.55
CA ARG A 82 23.99 -1.82 -9.27
C ARG A 82 24.86 -2.64 -8.31
N ILE A 83 25.29 -2.06 -7.19
CA ILE A 83 26.12 -2.75 -6.19
C ILE A 83 25.34 -3.86 -5.49
N VAL A 84 24.07 -3.62 -5.12
CA VAL A 84 23.17 -4.64 -4.56
C VAL A 84 22.96 -5.79 -5.54
N ALA A 85 22.72 -5.48 -6.83
CA ALA A 85 22.56 -6.48 -7.88
C ALA A 85 23.84 -7.31 -8.08
N LEU A 86 24.99 -6.66 -8.16
CA LEU A 86 26.29 -7.36 -8.28
C LEU A 86 26.55 -8.26 -7.05
N ARG A 87 26.27 -7.78 -5.82
CA ARG A 87 26.42 -8.58 -4.61
C ARG A 87 25.50 -9.80 -4.64
N PHE A 88 24.25 -9.62 -5.01
CA PHE A 88 23.32 -10.75 -5.15
C PHE A 88 23.82 -11.76 -6.19
N MET A 89 24.30 -11.27 -7.35
CA MET A 89 24.77 -12.15 -8.43
C MET A 89 26.05 -12.88 -8.07
N GLU A 90 27.00 -12.24 -7.38
CA GLU A 90 28.26 -12.92 -6.97
C GLU A 90 28.01 -14.01 -5.95
N VAL A 91 27.19 -13.73 -4.91
CA VAL A 91 26.87 -14.71 -3.86
C VAL A 91 26.16 -15.95 -4.43
N ASN A 92 25.28 -15.74 -5.42
CA ASN A 92 24.54 -16.81 -6.07
C ASN A 92 25.24 -17.40 -7.31
N ASN A 93 26.48 -17.00 -7.60
CA ASN A 93 27.26 -17.43 -8.77
C ASN A 93 26.54 -17.19 -10.12
N TYR A 94 25.94 -15.99 -10.28
CA TYR A 94 25.20 -15.58 -11.49
C TYR A 94 25.99 -14.64 -12.40
N LEU A 95 27.15 -14.13 -11.94
CA LEU A 95 28.01 -13.31 -12.78
C LEU A 95 28.53 -14.12 -13.99
N PRO A 96 28.62 -13.54 -15.20
CA PRO A 96 29.13 -14.22 -16.37
C PRO A 96 30.55 -14.74 -16.20
N SER A 97 31.40 -13.97 -15.53
CA SER A 97 32.78 -14.33 -15.21
C SER A 97 32.96 -15.44 -14.18
N HIS A 98 31.91 -15.75 -13.40
CA HIS A 98 31.94 -16.61 -12.22
C HIS A 98 32.98 -16.21 -11.15
N ILE A 99 33.48 -14.96 -11.21
CA ILE A 99 34.48 -14.43 -10.28
C ILE A 99 33.80 -13.42 -9.35
N ARG A 100 34.12 -13.47 -8.05
CA ARG A 100 33.56 -12.56 -7.07
C ARG A 100 34.19 -11.18 -7.19
N VAL A 101 33.32 -10.16 -7.30
CA VAL A 101 33.73 -8.77 -7.52
C VAL A 101 33.93 -7.96 -6.24
N PHE A 102 33.36 -8.42 -5.09
CA PHE A 102 33.44 -7.73 -3.81
C PHE A 102 34.11 -8.56 -2.71
N SER A 103 34.00 -9.89 -2.76
CA SER A 103 34.44 -10.77 -1.70
C SER A 103 35.32 -11.90 -2.23
N ASP A 104 35.89 -12.67 -1.32
CA ASP A 104 36.55 -13.95 -1.62
C ASP A 104 35.61 -15.14 -1.34
N ALA A 105 36.07 -16.34 -1.58
CA ALA A 105 35.30 -17.57 -1.37
C ALA A 105 34.90 -17.79 0.12
N SER A 106 35.57 -17.13 1.07
CA SER A 106 35.22 -17.17 2.49
C SER A 106 34.11 -16.14 2.85
N GLY A 107 33.72 -15.28 1.92
CA GLY A 107 32.81 -14.17 2.15
C GLY A 107 33.47 -12.94 2.77
N ALA A 108 34.80 -12.92 2.92
CA ALA A 108 35.52 -11.76 3.42
C ALA A 108 35.63 -10.66 2.35
N PHE A 109 35.66 -9.40 2.78
CA PHE A 109 35.84 -8.27 1.87
C PHE A 109 37.24 -8.26 1.25
N LYS A 110 37.41 -9.04 0.22
CA LYS A 110 38.64 -9.21 -0.54
C LYS A 110 38.28 -9.61 -1.97
N PRO A 111 38.13 -8.63 -2.87
CA PRO A 111 37.67 -8.88 -4.23
C PRO A 111 38.54 -9.86 -5.01
N GLU A 112 37.99 -11.04 -5.37
CA GLU A 112 38.70 -12.06 -6.14
C GLU A 112 39.09 -11.57 -7.52
N ILE A 113 38.30 -10.65 -8.09
CA ILE A 113 38.53 -10.05 -9.39
C ILE A 113 39.92 -9.36 -9.50
N LEU A 114 40.56 -9.04 -8.37
CA LEU A 114 41.89 -8.44 -8.32
C LEU A 114 43.03 -9.49 -8.28
N ASN A 115 42.73 -10.77 -8.11
CA ASN A 115 43.78 -11.79 -7.88
C ASN A 115 44.53 -12.20 -9.15
N ASP A 116 43.82 -12.31 -10.29
CA ASP A 116 44.45 -12.79 -11.55
C ASP A 116 43.94 -12.00 -12.73
N VAL A 117 44.11 -10.69 -12.63
CA VAL A 117 43.48 -9.68 -13.55
C VAL A 117 43.90 -9.88 -15.01
N LEU A 118 45.14 -10.29 -15.29
CA LEU A 118 45.69 -10.47 -16.63
C LEU A 118 45.05 -11.66 -17.37
N HIS A 119 44.52 -12.64 -16.62
CA HIS A 119 43.83 -13.81 -17.18
C HIS A 119 42.31 -13.65 -17.20
N LEU A 120 41.79 -12.54 -16.75
CA LEU A 120 40.32 -12.28 -16.83
C LEU A 120 39.87 -12.23 -18.29
N GLU A 121 38.79 -12.96 -18.55
CA GLU A 121 38.06 -12.90 -19.82
C GLU A 121 36.73 -12.19 -19.58
N MET A 122 36.67 -10.91 -19.87
CA MET A 122 35.44 -10.09 -19.78
C MET A 122 35.27 -9.33 -21.09
N GLU A 123 34.04 -9.23 -21.56
CA GLU A 123 33.74 -8.47 -22.77
C GLU A 123 34.07 -6.98 -22.57
N GLY A 124 34.86 -6.44 -23.48
CA GLY A 124 35.30 -5.03 -23.43
C GLY A 124 36.46 -4.72 -22.49
N LEU A 125 37.11 -5.73 -21.89
CA LEU A 125 38.28 -5.53 -21.07
C LEU A 125 39.54 -5.25 -21.93
N ASP A 126 40.14 -4.07 -21.77
CA ASP A 126 41.41 -3.72 -22.40
C ASP A 126 42.60 -4.16 -21.51
N LYS A 127 43.27 -5.23 -21.91
CA LYS A 127 44.44 -5.78 -21.20
C LYS A 127 45.66 -4.83 -21.14
N ALA A 128 45.79 -3.92 -22.11
CA ALA A 128 46.84 -2.91 -22.10
C ALA A 128 46.59 -1.86 -20.97
N GLN A 129 45.35 -1.44 -20.83
CA GLN A 129 44.95 -0.54 -19.75
C GLN A 129 45.08 -1.20 -18.36
N VAL A 130 44.76 -2.50 -18.25
CA VAL A 130 44.97 -3.29 -17.02
C VAL A 130 46.45 -3.32 -16.68
N ALA A 131 47.34 -3.62 -17.64
CA ALA A 131 48.78 -3.66 -17.40
C ALA A 131 49.33 -2.30 -16.95
N GLU A 132 48.87 -1.20 -17.55
CA GLU A 132 49.23 0.17 -17.17
C GLU A 132 48.85 0.48 -15.68
N TYR A 133 47.64 0.09 -15.23
CA TYR A 133 47.27 0.30 -13.86
C TYR A 133 48.08 -0.54 -12.87
N ILE A 134 48.46 -1.76 -13.25
CA ILE A 134 49.31 -2.64 -12.41
C ILE A 134 50.73 -2.03 -12.33
N GLU A 135 51.32 -1.62 -13.43
CA GLU A 135 52.68 -1.03 -13.46
C GLU A 135 52.77 0.27 -12.64
N ASN A 136 51.72 1.05 -12.65
CA ASN A 136 51.59 2.29 -11.87
C ASN A 136 51.17 2.10 -10.42
N ASN A 137 50.96 0.86 -9.93
CA ASN A 137 50.45 0.50 -8.61
C ASN A 137 49.11 1.21 -8.29
N ASN A 138 48.26 1.46 -9.30
CA ASN A 138 47.00 2.17 -9.15
C ASN A 138 45.83 1.19 -8.96
N THR A 139 45.82 0.46 -7.86
CA THR A 139 44.86 -0.60 -7.57
C THR A 139 43.42 -0.10 -7.47
N GLU A 140 43.18 1.12 -6.97
CA GLU A 140 41.82 1.69 -6.86
C GLU A 140 41.21 1.97 -8.26
N GLU A 141 41.96 2.59 -9.19
CA GLU A 141 41.50 2.83 -10.55
C GLU A 141 41.39 1.52 -11.35
N LEU A 142 42.26 0.54 -11.10
CA LEU A 142 42.12 -0.81 -11.65
C LEU A 142 40.79 -1.44 -11.20
N TYR A 143 40.51 -1.41 -9.91
CA TYR A 143 39.28 -1.97 -9.37
C TYR A 143 38.04 -1.26 -9.93
N ARG A 144 38.08 0.08 -9.98
CA ARG A 144 37.02 0.89 -10.61
C ARG A 144 36.81 0.47 -12.07
N TYR A 145 37.89 0.34 -12.83
CA TYR A 145 37.83 -0.05 -14.24
C TYR A 145 37.21 -1.44 -14.42
N LEU A 146 37.59 -2.42 -13.60
CA LEU A 146 37.03 -3.77 -13.63
C LEU A 146 35.53 -3.79 -13.29
N LEU A 147 35.10 -3.06 -12.25
CA LEU A 147 33.66 -2.97 -11.90
C LEU A 147 32.83 -2.31 -12.98
N LEU A 148 33.34 -1.23 -13.61
CA LEU A 148 32.65 -0.57 -14.74
C LEU A 148 32.58 -1.49 -15.96
N THR A 149 33.61 -2.27 -16.24
CA THR A 149 33.63 -3.28 -17.32
C THR A 149 32.61 -4.39 -17.03
N GLN A 150 32.51 -4.88 -15.78
CA GLN A 150 31.47 -5.86 -15.37
C GLN A 150 30.06 -5.29 -15.54
N CYS A 151 29.84 -4.03 -15.18
CA CYS A 151 28.56 -3.37 -15.41
C CYS A 151 28.25 -3.24 -16.91
N ALA A 152 29.24 -2.93 -17.74
CA ALA A 152 29.08 -2.81 -19.20
C ALA A 152 28.74 -4.16 -19.86
N GLU A 153 29.36 -5.26 -19.42
CA GLU A 153 29.06 -6.62 -19.87
C GLU A 153 27.61 -7.01 -19.52
N LEU A 154 27.13 -6.65 -18.34
CA LEU A 154 25.76 -6.94 -17.89
C LEU A 154 24.71 -6.06 -18.56
N LYS A 155 25.09 -5.00 -19.24
CA LYS A 155 24.16 -4.06 -19.90
C LYS A 155 23.27 -4.73 -20.94
N ALA A 156 23.78 -5.65 -21.72
CA ALA A 156 23.01 -6.38 -22.74
C ALA A 156 22.00 -7.34 -22.12
N ALA A 157 22.36 -7.97 -21.00
CA ALA A 157 21.55 -8.95 -20.29
C ALA A 157 20.46 -8.31 -19.40
N LEU A 158 20.84 -7.23 -18.72
CA LEU A 158 20.02 -6.52 -17.72
C LEU A 158 19.98 -5.01 -18.01
N PRO A 159 19.40 -4.59 -19.15
CA PRO A 159 19.42 -3.20 -19.62
C PRO A 159 18.79 -2.23 -18.63
N ASP A 160 17.74 -2.59 -17.92
CA ASP A 160 17.05 -1.70 -16.99
C ASP A 160 17.84 -1.42 -15.70
N VAL A 161 18.82 -2.27 -15.36
CA VAL A 161 19.71 -2.04 -14.21
C VAL A 161 21.03 -1.39 -14.62
N PHE A 162 21.66 -1.86 -15.69
CA PHE A 162 23.02 -1.46 -16.09
C PHE A 162 23.06 -0.58 -17.35
N GLY A 163 21.95 -0.47 -18.10
CA GLY A 163 21.91 0.11 -19.44
C GLY A 163 21.35 1.54 -19.58
N LEU A 164 21.44 2.38 -18.56
CA LEU A 164 20.71 3.65 -18.45
C LEU A 164 21.07 4.75 -19.47
N ALA A 165 22.27 4.74 -20.05
CA ALA A 165 22.68 5.72 -21.07
C ALA A 165 23.76 5.16 -21.99
N GLN A 166 24.09 5.91 -23.08
CA GLN A 166 25.33 5.66 -23.81
C GLN A 166 26.52 6.10 -22.95
N ARG A 167 27.65 5.40 -23.09
CA ARG A 167 28.85 5.63 -22.28
C ARG A 167 29.35 7.08 -22.29
N ASP A 168 29.26 7.74 -23.42
CA ASP A 168 29.68 9.16 -23.62
C ASP A 168 28.75 10.16 -22.89
N LYS A 169 27.52 9.74 -22.54
CA LYS A 169 26.51 10.53 -21.82
C LYS A 169 26.16 9.95 -20.45
N ASP A 170 26.79 8.84 -20.07
CA ASP A 170 26.54 8.22 -18.78
C ASP A 170 27.33 8.90 -17.65
N TYR A 171 26.75 10.00 -17.15
CA TYR A 171 27.33 10.74 -16.02
C TYR A 171 27.35 9.92 -14.71
N THR A 172 26.66 8.80 -14.66
CA THR A 172 26.71 7.93 -13.47
C THR A 172 28.08 7.29 -13.32
N GLU A 173 28.77 6.94 -14.43
CA GLU A 173 30.15 6.45 -14.40
C GLU A 173 31.12 7.51 -13.87
N LEU A 174 30.91 8.80 -14.24
CA LEU A 174 31.73 9.92 -13.77
C LEU A 174 31.68 10.05 -12.25
N LEU A 175 30.48 9.82 -11.68
CA LEU A 175 30.19 9.96 -10.25
C LEU A 175 30.41 8.68 -9.45
N PHE A 176 30.98 7.62 -10.04
CA PHE A 176 31.34 6.42 -9.26
C PHE A 176 32.32 6.80 -8.15
N PRO A 177 32.03 6.41 -6.89
CA PRO A 177 32.82 6.81 -5.72
C PRO A 177 34.29 6.38 -5.79
N ASN A 178 35.17 7.11 -5.08
CA ASN A 178 36.56 6.73 -4.85
C ASN A 178 36.70 5.87 -3.59
N ASN A 179 37.88 5.27 -3.42
CA ASN A 179 38.28 4.51 -2.22
C ASN A 179 37.33 3.35 -1.88
N MET A 180 36.86 2.66 -2.93
CA MET A 180 35.89 1.58 -2.77
C MET A 180 36.49 0.29 -2.21
N LEU A 181 37.82 0.15 -2.18
CA LEU A 181 38.54 -0.95 -1.51
C LEU A 181 38.69 -0.76 0.00
N HIS A 182 38.31 0.37 0.55
CA HIS A 182 38.33 0.60 1.99
C HIS A 182 37.17 -0.10 2.69
N GLN A 183 37.39 -0.66 3.87
CA GLN A 183 36.38 -1.37 4.65
C GLN A 183 35.17 -0.49 5.02
N ASP A 184 35.39 0.82 5.22
CA ASP A 184 34.31 1.78 5.50
C ASP A 184 33.67 2.36 4.23
N SER A 185 34.03 1.89 3.03
CA SER A 185 33.34 2.20 1.79
C SER A 185 31.95 1.58 1.74
N PHE A 186 31.10 2.06 0.82
CA PHE A 186 29.79 1.46 0.64
C PHE A 186 29.88 -0.03 0.28
N ILE A 187 30.82 -0.44 -0.60
CA ILE A 187 31.02 -1.86 -0.96
C ILE A 187 31.51 -2.65 0.26
N GLY A 188 32.47 -2.10 1.04
CA GLY A 188 32.93 -2.75 2.27
C GLY A 188 31.77 -3.01 3.24
N LYS A 189 30.85 -2.06 3.39
CA LYS A 189 29.66 -2.20 4.25
C LYS A 189 28.65 -3.20 3.70
N VAL A 190 28.43 -3.27 2.37
CA VAL A 190 27.57 -4.30 1.76
C VAL A 190 28.04 -5.71 2.13
N VAL A 191 29.35 -5.94 2.16
CA VAL A 191 29.93 -7.25 2.48
C VAL A 191 29.94 -7.51 3.98
N SER A 192 30.27 -6.50 4.82
CA SER A 192 30.47 -6.70 6.26
C SER A 192 29.18 -6.64 7.08
N ASP A 193 28.22 -5.79 6.71
CA ASP A 193 27.06 -5.49 7.54
C ASP A 193 25.87 -6.43 7.27
N ILE A 194 25.85 -7.07 6.10
CA ILE A 194 24.83 -8.06 5.73
C ILE A 194 25.48 -9.42 5.58
N ASP A 195 25.03 -10.38 6.38
CA ASP A 195 25.55 -11.75 6.35
C ASP A 195 25.31 -12.40 4.97
N GLU A 196 26.28 -13.14 4.44
CA GLU A 196 26.17 -13.74 3.09
C GLU A 196 24.95 -14.67 2.97
N VAL A 197 24.58 -15.36 4.05
CA VAL A 197 23.39 -16.22 4.09
C VAL A 197 22.08 -15.45 3.81
N ASP A 198 22.05 -14.16 4.12
CA ASP A 198 20.86 -13.33 3.87
C ASP A 198 20.69 -12.94 2.39
N TRP A 199 21.75 -13.06 1.59
CA TRP A 199 21.71 -12.90 0.12
C TRP A 199 21.22 -14.14 -0.62
N GLY A 200 21.02 -15.24 0.10
CA GLY A 200 20.60 -16.52 -0.45
C GLY A 200 21.77 -17.31 -1.09
N THR A 201 21.96 -18.55 -0.64
CA THR A 201 22.85 -19.50 -1.29
C THR A 201 22.05 -20.58 -1.98
N ALA A 202 22.61 -21.18 -3.04
CA ALA A 202 21.96 -22.25 -3.80
C ALA A 202 21.57 -23.47 -2.93
N GLU A 203 22.26 -23.69 -1.82
CA GLU A 203 21.97 -24.77 -0.87
C GLU A 203 20.68 -24.54 -0.07
N ASN A 204 20.29 -23.29 0.18
CA ASN A 204 19.06 -22.94 0.88
C ASN A 204 17.81 -23.05 0.00
N TRP A 205 17.97 -23.23 -1.30
CA TRP A 205 16.87 -23.28 -2.27
C TRP A 205 16.13 -24.60 -2.33
N GLN A 206 16.77 -25.69 -1.88
CA GLN A 206 16.18 -27.03 -1.86
C GLN A 206 15.33 -27.29 -0.61
N ASN A 207 15.43 -26.45 0.43
CA ASN A 207 14.63 -26.53 1.64
C ASN A 207 13.44 -25.58 1.54
N SER A 208 12.26 -26.11 1.44
CA SER A 208 10.97 -25.52 1.08
C SER A 208 10.46 -24.35 1.92
N ASP A 209 11.14 -23.94 2.98
CA ASP A 209 10.81 -22.78 3.81
C ASP A 209 11.74 -21.57 3.60
N SER A 210 12.73 -21.69 2.68
CA SER A 210 13.72 -20.65 2.37
C SER A 210 13.29 -19.72 1.22
N ASP A 211 12.07 -19.24 1.26
CA ASP A 211 11.48 -18.31 0.27
C ASP A 211 12.12 -16.90 0.26
N HIS A 212 13.26 -16.73 0.93
CA HIS A 212 13.78 -15.42 1.30
C HIS A 212 14.76 -14.79 0.30
N LEU A 213 15.18 -15.52 -0.72
CA LEU A 213 16.32 -15.15 -1.56
C LEU A 213 16.17 -13.81 -2.28
N VAL A 214 15.05 -13.60 -2.94
CA VAL A 214 14.80 -12.35 -3.68
C VAL A 214 14.18 -11.28 -2.78
N GLN A 215 13.65 -11.66 -1.62
CA GLN A 215 13.01 -10.73 -0.68
C GLN A 215 13.98 -9.68 -0.10
N ILE A 216 15.27 -10.00 0.02
CA ILE A 216 16.27 -9.03 0.50
C ILE A 216 16.26 -7.74 -0.34
N ILE A 217 16.05 -7.86 -1.65
CA ILE A 217 15.98 -6.72 -2.57
C ILE A 217 14.79 -5.83 -2.20
N GLY A 218 13.65 -6.43 -1.89
CA GLY A 218 12.44 -5.71 -1.45
C GLY A 218 12.63 -5.00 -0.13
N TRP A 219 13.28 -5.64 0.85
CA TRP A 219 13.58 -5.04 2.15
C TRP A 219 14.57 -3.89 2.05
N LEU A 220 15.63 -4.02 1.25
CA LEU A 220 16.58 -2.94 1.00
C LEU A 220 15.89 -1.71 0.41
N TYR A 221 14.99 -1.91 -0.56
CA TYR A 221 14.19 -0.82 -1.14
C TYR A 221 13.28 -0.15 -0.12
N GLN A 222 12.57 -0.94 0.68
CA GLN A 222 11.67 -0.39 1.69
C GLN A 222 12.42 0.48 2.70
N TYR A 223 13.55 0.00 3.21
CA TYR A 223 14.33 0.70 4.21
C TYR A 223 15.11 1.90 3.64
N TYR A 224 15.51 1.85 2.38
CA TYR A 224 16.12 2.98 1.68
C TYR A 224 15.24 4.24 1.74
N ASN A 225 13.94 4.11 1.59
CA ASN A 225 12.99 5.22 1.56
C ASN A 225 12.49 5.67 2.95
N THR A 226 12.97 5.08 4.05
CA THR A 226 12.42 5.33 5.41
C THR A 226 12.46 6.80 5.78
N GLU A 227 13.56 7.50 5.57
CA GLU A 227 13.70 8.91 5.94
C GLU A 227 12.77 9.83 5.13
N LEU A 228 12.65 9.60 3.83
CA LEU A 228 11.73 10.37 2.97
C LEU A 228 10.28 10.11 3.36
N LYS A 229 9.96 8.88 3.76
CA LYS A 229 8.64 8.50 4.27
C LYS A 229 8.32 9.25 5.56
N ASP A 230 9.22 9.23 6.54
CA ASP A 230 9.04 9.89 7.83
C ASP A 230 8.87 11.41 7.68
N ASP A 231 9.69 12.05 6.83
CA ASP A 231 9.55 13.47 6.51
C ASP A 231 8.20 13.76 5.83
N THR A 232 7.77 12.93 4.90
CA THR A 232 6.48 13.09 4.23
C THR A 232 5.32 13.02 5.22
N PHE A 233 5.34 12.06 6.16
CA PHE A 233 4.33 11.99 7.21
C PHE A 233 4.39 13.15 8.21
N ALA A 234 5.59 13.68 8.49
CA ALA A 234 5.75 14.87 9.31
C ALA A 234 5.13 16.11 8.64
N GLN A 235 5.24 16.23 7.31
CA GLN A 235 4.60 17.31 6.54
C GLN A 235 3.08 17.14 6.47
N LEU A 236 2.56 15.94 6.34
CA LEU A 236 1.12 15.66 6.39
C LEU A 236 0.50 16.08 7.72
N LYS A 237 1.19 15.90 8.85
CA LYS A 237 0.73 16.40 10.16
C LYS A 237 0.61 17.94 10.20
N LYS A 238 1.31 18.64 9.32
CA LYS A 238 1.22 20.11 9.13
C LYS A 238 0.22 20.51 8.05
N ASN A 239 -0.63 19.59 7.57
CA ASN A 239 -1.60 19.77 6.47
C ASN A 239 -0.95 20.14 5.12
N VAL A 240 0.29 19.73 4.88
CA VAL A 240 0.92 19.85 3.56
C VAL A 240 0.55 18.64 2.73
N LYS A 241 -0.02 18.84 1.52
CA LYS A 241 -0.36 17.75 0.60
C LYS A 241 0.88 17.04 0.07
N ILE A 242 0.74 15.76 -0.27
CA ILE A 242 1.78 14.96 -0.89
C ILE A 242 2.05 15.50 -2.29
N THR A 243 3.33 15.69 -2.64
CA THR A 243 3.73 16.05 -4.01
C THR A 243 3.91 14.79 -4.86
N LYS A 244 3.92 14.95 -6.18
CA LYS A 244 4.13 13.87 -7.15
C LYS A 244 5.36 13.00 -6.81
N GLU A 245 6.48 13.64 -6.48
CA GLU A 245 7.75 12.99 -6.19
C GLU A 245 7.72 12.21 -4.86
N ARG A 246 6.79 12.54 -3.96
CA ARG A 246 6.64 11.92 -2.64
C ARG A 246 5.58 10.81 -2.59
N ILE A 247 4.78 10.67 -3.65
CA ILE A 247 3.76 9.60 -3.73
C ILE A 247 4.38 8.22 -3.45
N PRO A 248 5.50 7.81 -4.10
CA PRO A 248 6.08 6.49 -3.87
C PRO A 248 6.45 6.25 -2.40
N ALA A 249 7.15 7.20 -1.77
CA ALA A 249 7.57 7.07 -0.38
C ALA A 249 6.40 7.07 0.61
N ALA A 250 5.35 7.86 0.33
CA ALA A 250 4.15 7.94 1.18
C ALA A 250 3.30 6.68 1.14
N THR A 251 3.31 5.95 0.03
CA THR A 251 2.39 4.83 -0.24
C THR A 251 3.09 3.47 -0.23
N GLN A 252 4.42 3.46 -0.12
CA GLN A 252 5.20 2.23 -0.09
C GLN A 252 4.86 1.38 1.14
N LEU A 253 4.41 0.15 0.87
CA LEU A 253 4.08 -0.84 1.89
C LEU A 253 4.42 -2.24 1.39
N PHE A 254 5.39 -2.90 2.05
CA PHE A 254 5.80 -4.25 1.70
C PHE A 254 4.79 -5.28 2.22
N THR A 255 4.16 -6.01 1.31
CA THR A 255 3.15 -7.01 1.66
C THR A 255 3.80 -8.22 2.33
N PRO A 256 3.33 -8.66 3.51
CA PRO A 256 3.83 -9.88 4.14
C PRO A 256 3.73 -11.09 3.21
N ASP A 257 4.77 -11.92 3.16
CA ASP A 257 4.90 -13.05 2.25
C ASP A 257 3.69 -13.99 2.25
N TRP A 258 3.19 -14.37 3.42
CA TRP A 258 2.06 -15.27 3.53
C TRP A 258 0.75 -14.69 2.93
N ILE A 259 0.60 -13.35 2.93
CA ILE A 259 -0.55 -12.66 2.31
C ILE A 259 -0.36 -12.65 0.79
N VAL A 260 0.87 -12.43 0.30
CA VAL A 260 1.18 -12.55 -1.13
C VAL A 260 0.82 -13.95 -1.62
N ARG A 261 1.22 -14.99 -0.88
CA ARG A 261 0.87 -16.38 -1.19
C ARG A 261 -0.63 -16.62 -1.21
N TYR A 262 -1.33 -16.13 -0.19
CA TYR A 262 -2.79 -16.18 -0.18
C TYR A 262 -3.39 -15.55 -1.44
N MET A 263 -2.98 -14.35 -1.80
CA MET A 263 -3.55 -13.65 -2.96
C MET A 263 -3.27 -14.40 -4.27
N VAL A 264 -2.04 -14.84 -4.49
CA VAL A 264 -1.65 -15.52 -5.74
C VAL A 264 -2.25 -16.92 -5.84
N GLU A 265 -2.22 -17.71 -4.76
CA GLU A 265 -2.79 -19.07 -4.74
C GLU A 265 -4.32 -19.05 -4.96
N ASN A 266 -5.01 -18.04 -4.43
CA ASN A 266 -6.48 -17.92 -4.54
C ASN A 266 -6.95 -17.11 -5.75
N SER A 267 -6.04 -16.60 -6.58
CA SER A 267 -6.36 -15.98 -7.87
C SER A 267 -5.79 -16.78 -9.03
N LEU A 268 -4.49 -16.71 -9.28
CA LEU A 268 -3.81 -17.47 -10.34
C LEU A 268 -3.94 -18.98 -10.12
N GLY A 269 -3.65 -19.44 -8.90
CA GLY A 269 -3.77 -20.86 -8.53
C GLY A 269 -5.20 -21.35 -8.69
N ARG A 270 -6.19 -20.57 -8.24
CA ARG A 270 -7.61 -20.89 -8.39
C ARG A 270 -8.03 -20.98 -9.84
N LEU A 271 -7.68 -20.00 -10.67
CA LEU A 271 -8.00 -20.00 -12.10
C LEU A 271 -7.55 -21.29 -12.77
N TRP A 272 -6.34 -21.74 -12.42
CA TRP A 272 -5.80 -22.99 -12.97
C TRP A 272 -6.51 -24.22 -12.41
N LEU A 273 -6.61 -24.37 -11.08
CA LEU A 273 -7.18 -25.56 -10.44
C LEU A 273 -8.65 -25.78 -10.74
N GLU A 274 -9.42 -24.71 -10.92
CA GLU A 274 -10.84 -24.82 -11.29
C GLU A 274 -11.04 -25.40 -12.70
N GLY A 275 -10.08 -25.19 -13.62
CA GLY A 275 -10.08 -25.82 -14.95
C GLY A 275 -9.32 -27.14 -15.00
N HIS A 276 -8.27 -27.28 -14.21
CA HIS A 276 -7.31 -28.39 -14.24
C HIS A 276 -7.12 -28.96 -12.83
N PRO A 277 -8.09 -29.71 -12.28
CA PRO A 277 -8.00 -30.22 -10.92
C PRO A 277 -6.74 -31.05 -10.72
N ASN A 278 -5.92 -30.70 -9.74
CA ASN A 278 -4.66 -31.35 -9.41
C ASN A 278 -4.47 -31.39 -7.90
N ALA A 279 -4.56 -32.56 -7.28
CA ALA A 279 -4.48 -32.74 -5.84
C ALA A 279 -3.07 -32.39 -5.27
N GLU A 280 -2.01 -32.66 -6.04
CA GLU A 280 -0.64 -32.37 -5.64
C GLU A 280 -0.38 -30.87 -5.58
N LEU A 281 -0.74 -30.12 -6.62
CA LEU A 281 -0.68 -28.66 -6.61
C LEU A 281 -1.52 -28.07 -5.48
N ARG A 282 -2.76 -28.57 -5.34
CA ARG A 282 -3.66 -28.12 -4.26
C ARG A 282 -3.06 -28.37 -2.88
N GLY A 283 -2.44 -29.52 -2.66
CA GLY A 283 -1.77 -29.90 -1.40
C GLY A 283 -0.51 -29.09 -1.13
N GLY A 284 0.20 -28.66 -2.16
CA GLY A 284 1.39 -27.81 -2.07
C GLY A 284 1.10 -26.35 -1.72
N TRP A 285 -0.09 -25.84 -2.02
CA TRP A 285 -0.48 -24.45 -1.79
C TRP A 285 -1.13 -24.29 -0.41
N LYS A 286 -0.32 -24.00 0.58
CA LYS A 286 -0.72 -23.92 2.00
C LYS A 286 -1.74 -22.81 2.29
N TYR A 287 -1.77 -21.75 1.49
CA TYR A 287 -2.63 -20.59 1.67
C TYR A 287 -3.85 -20.60 0.74
N TYR A 288 -4.04 -21.63 -0.04
CA TYR A 288 -5.24 -21.81 -0.83
C TYR A 288 -6.43 -22.11 0.07
N LEU A 289 -7.53 -21.39 -0.06
CA LEU A 289 -8.79 -21.65 0.63
C LEU A 289 -9.78 -22.38 -0.29
N ASP A 290 -10.52 -23.29 0.27
CA ASP A 290 -11.61 -23.92 -0.45
C ASP A 290 -12.75 -22.91 -0.69
N GLU A 291 -13.57 -23.23 -1.67
CA GLU A 291 -14.78 -22.47 -1.98
C GLU A 291 -15.82 -22.66 -0.86
N ALA A 292 -16.65 -21.64 -0.61
CA ALA A 292 -17.81 -21.78 0.24
C ALA A 292 -18.85 -22.71 -0.40
N GLU A 293 -19.66 -23.37 0.41
CA GLU A 293 -20.80 -24.15 -0.06
C GLU A 293 -21.78 -23.23 -0.84
N GLN A 294 -22.19 -23.71 -2.00
CA GLN A 294 -23.01 -22.93 -2.94
C GLN A 294 -24.41 -23.52 -3.09
N GLU A 295 -25.35 -22.72 -3.53
CA GLU A 295 -26.66 -23.18 -3.95
C GLU A 295 -26.55 -23.99 -5.25
N PRO A 296 -27.38 -25.03 -5.47
CA PRO A 296 -27.29 -25.90 -6.65
C PRO A 296 -27.32 -25.15 -8.01
N GLU A 297 -28.08 -24.07 -8.06
CA GLU A 297 -28.14 -23.22 -9.26
C GLU A 297 -26.83 -22.47 -9.53
N VAL A 298 -26.13 -22.05 -8.49
CA VAL A 298 -24.82 -21.40 -8.55
C VAL A 298 -23.76 -22.44 -8.96
N ASP A 299 -23.80 -23.63 -8.37
CA ASP A 299 -22.91 -24.73 -8.75
C ASP A 299 -23.04 -25.09 -10.24
N ALA A 300 -24.24 -25.11 -10.78
CA ALA A 300 -24.45 -25.34 -12.21
C ALA A 300 -23.86 -24.22 -13.11
N GLN A 301 -23.86 -22.97 -12.63
CA GLN A 301 -23.21 -21.86 -13.33
C GLN A 301 -21.69 -21.96 -13.24
N LEU A 302 -21.16 -22.31 -12.06
CA LEU A 302 -19.72 -22.52 -11.83
C LEU A 302 -19.18 -23.69 -12.66
N ALA A 303 -19.95 -24.76 -12.81
CA ALA A 303 -19.57 -25.89 -13.66
C ALA A 303 -19.34 -25.43 -15.12
N LYS A 304 -20.21 -24.57 -15.66
CA LYS A 304 -20.01 -23.99 -17.00
C LYS A 304 -18.78 -23.11 -17.10
N LEU A 305 -18.52 -22.31 -16.07
CA LEU A 305 -17.33 -21.45 -15.98
C LEU A 305 -16.04 -22.30 -15.96
N ARG A 306 -16.03 -23.40 -15.21
CA ARG A 306 -14.92 -24.35 -15.11
C ARG A 306 -14.64 -25.06 -16.43
N GLU A 307 -15.66 -25.34 -17.24
CA GLU A 307 -15.46 -25.86 -18.59
C GLU A 307 -14.71 -24.86 -19.51
N GLU A 308 -14.97 -23.55 -19.37
CA GLU A 308 -14.17 -22.52 -20.05
C GLU A 308 -12.72 -22.56 -19.57
N TYR A 309 -12.49 -22.67 -18.26
CA TYR A 309 -11.13 -22.70 -17.70
C TYR A 309 -10.31 -23.91 -18.12
N LYS A 310 -10.92 -25.05 -18.46
CA LYS A 310 -10.22 -26.22 -19.00
C LYS A 310 -9.51 -25.99 -20.33
N THR A 311 -9.93 -24.96 -21.07
CA THR A 311 -9.33 -24.64 -22.37
C THR A 311 -8.10 -23.72 -22.25
N ILE A 312 -7.84 -23.16 -21.07
CA ILE A 312 -6.74 -22.22 -20.83
C ILE A 312 -5.43 -22.99 -20.83
N LYS A 313 -4.46 -22.51 -21.61
CA LYS A 313 -3.09 -23.02 -21.60
C LYS A 313 -2.19 -22.16 -20.72
N PRO A 314 -1.13 -22.73 -20.11
CA PRO A 314 -0.22 -21.97 -19.25
C PRO A 314 0.33 -20.71 -19.91
N GLU A 315 0.74 -20.78 -21.17
CA GLU A 315 1.34 -19.68 -21.95
C GLU A 315 0.36 -18.56 -22.32
N GLU A 316 -0.95 -18.79 -22.17
CA GLU A 316 -2.00 -17.81 -22.46
C GLU A 316 -2.40 -16.96 -21.25
N ILE A 317 -2.03 -17.38 -20.04
CA ILE A 317 -2.38 -16.71 -18.79
C ILE A 317 -1.58 -15.42 -18.64
N LYS A 318 -2.25 -14.28 -18.60
CA LYS A 318 -1.63 -12.98 -18.33
C LYS A 318 -1.91 -12.53 -16.91
N VAL A 319 -0.85 -12.33 -16.13
CA VAL A 319 -0.90 -11.87 -14.73
C VAL A 319 -0.27 -10.50 -14.62
N ILE A 320 -0.98 -9.53 -14.07
CA ILE A 320 -0.44 -8.19 -13.81
C ILE A 320 -0.47 -7.83 -12.33
N ASP A 321 0.62 -7.18 -11.88
CA ASP A 321 0.64 -6.32 -10.70
C ASP A 321 0.81 -4.86 -11.15
N PRO A 322 -0.26 -4.04 -11.12
CA PRO A 322 -0.19 -2.65 -11.56
C PRO A 322 0.46 -1.70 -10.55
N CYS A 323 0.80 -2.16 -9.33
CA CYS A 323 1.49 -1.42 -8.28
C CYS A 323 2.56 -2.30 -7.66
N MET A 324 3.45 -2.82 -8.50
CA MET A 324 4.30 -3.98 -8.19
C MET A 324 5.37 -3.75 -7.11
N GLY A 325 5.67 -2.48 -6.76
CA GLY A 325 6.78 -2.18 -5.86
C GLY A 325 8.07 -2.84 -6.32
N SER A 326 8.73 -3.56 -5.41
CA SER A 326 9.94 -4.34 -5.71
C SER A 326 9.67 -5.72 -6.37
N GLY A 327 8.43 -5.99 -6.79
CA GLY A 327 8.07 -7.20 -7.55
C GLY A 327 7.78 -8.44 -6.72
N HIS A 328 7.58 -8.34 -5.40
CA HIS A 328 7.36 -9.49 -4.53
C HIS A 328 6.20 -10.39 -4.97
N ILE A 329 5.06 -9.79 -5.36
CA ILE A 329 3.90 -10.53 -5.88
C ILE A 329 4.25 -11.25 -7.18
N LEU A 330 4.95 -10.58 -8.11
CA LEU A 330 5.35 -11.16 -9.39
C LEU A 330 6.34 -12.32 -9.24
N VAL A 331 7.28 -12.22 -8.27
CA VAL A 331 8.23 -13.30 -7.97
C VAL A 331 7.51 -14.55 -7.48
N TYR A 332 6.50 -14.41 -6.60
CA TYR A 332 5.72 -15.56 -6.17
C TYR A 332 4.76 -16.06 -7.25
N ALA A 333 4.19 -15.17 -8.05
CA ALA A 333 3.41 -15.57 -9.22
C ALA A 333 4.24 -16.39 -10.22
N PHE A 334 5.55 -16.07 -10.35
CA PHE A 334 6.49 -16.89 -11.14
C PHE A 334 6.56 -18.33 -10.59
N ASP A 335 6.66 -18.51 -9.28
CA ASP A 335 6.72 -19.84 -8.66
C ASP A 335 5.44 -20.65 -8.91
N VAL A 336 4.28 -20.03 -8.75
CA VAL A 336 2.99 -20.68 -9.03
C VAL A 336 2.86 -21.03 -10.52
N LEU A 337 3.25 -20.12 -11.42
CA LEU A 337 3.30 -20.40 -12.86
C LEU A 337 4.24 -21.55 -13.18
N MET A 338 5.44 -21.58 -12.61
CA MET A 338 6.40 -22.68 -12.83
C MET A 338 5.80 -24.03 -12.45
N GLN A 339 5.08 -24.11 -11.33
CA GLN A 339 4.38 -25.32 -10.92
C GLN A 339 3.24 -25.68 -11.89
N ILE A 340 2.48 -24.68 -12.36
CA ILE A 340 1.44 -24.87 -13.38
C ILE A 340 2.05 -25.41 -14.67
N TYR A 341 3.11 -24.81 -15.18
CA TYR A 341 3.80 -25.27 -16.40
C TYR A 341 4.36 -26.68 -16.24
N THR A 342 4.97 -26.98 -15.10
CA THR A 342 5.51 -28.32 -14.81
C THR A 342 4.39 -29.34 -14.76
N SER A 343 3.25 -29.02 -14.15
CA SER A 343 2.06 -29.91 -14.13
C SER A 343 1.45 -30.14 -15.51
N ALA A 344 1.65 -29.17 -16.42
CA ALA A 344 1.24 -29.29 -17.84
C ALA A 344 2.29 -29.97 -18.73
N GLY A 345 3.38 -30.49 -18.16
CA GLY A 345 4.40 -31.28 -18.87
C GLY A 345 5.54 -30.46 -19.50
N TRP A 346 5.67 -29.17 -19.19
CA TRP A 346 6.77 -28.34 -19.69
C TRP A 346 8.07 -28.61 -18.92
N ASN A 347 9.21 -28.53 -19.60
CA ASN A 347 10.48 -28.48 -18.89
C ASN A 347 10.70 -27.10 -18.24
N GLN A 348 11.35 -27.07 -17.08
CA GLN A 348 11.49 -25.85 -16.27
C GLN A 348 12.21 -24.71 -17.00
N ARG A 349 13.17 -25.01 -17.86
CA ARG A 349 13.92 -23.98 -18.61
C ARG A 349 13.03 -23.27 -19.64
N GLU A 350 12.26 -24.02 -20.42
CA GLU A 350 11.33 -23.44 -21.41
C GLU A 350 10.17 -22.73 -20.71
N ALA A 351 9.68 -23.30 -19.62
CA ALA A 351 8.69 -22.67 -18.77
C ALA A 351 9.16 -21.30 -18.27
N ALA A 352 10.39 -21.20 -17.72
CA ALA A 352 10.94 -19.94 -17.25
C ALA A 352 11.00 -18.85 -18.35
N GLN A 353 11.39 -19.24 -19.57
CA GLN A 353 11.42 -18.32 -20.71
C GLN A 353 10.01 -17.88 -21.13
N SER A 354 9.05 -18.82 -21.16
CA SER A 354 7.66 -18.52 -21.50
C SER A 354 7.01 -17.61 -20.46
N ILE A 355 7.24 -17.86 -19.16
CA ILE A 355 6.71 -17.05 -18.06
C ILE A 355 7.14 -15.58 -18.21
N LEU A 356 8.42 -15.31 -18.50
CA LEU A 356 8.92 -13.96 -18.70
C LEU A 356 8.28 -13.26 -19.90
N LYS A 357 8.13 -13.98 -21.01
CA LYS A 357 7.63 -13.41 -22.27
C LYS A 357 6.11 -13.19 -22.26
N ASN A 358 5.36 -14.15 -21.72
CA ASN A 358 3.95 -14.29 -21.99
C ASN A 358 3.06 -14.04 -20.76
N ASN A 359 3.55 -14.29 -19.54
CA ASN A 359 2.67 -14.40 -18.39
C ASN A 359 2.76 -13.21 -17.43
N LEU A 360 3.96 -12.72 -17.11
CA LEU A 360 4.15 -11.71 -16.07
C LEU A 360 4.20 -10.31 -16.63
N TYR A 361 3.40 -9.42 -16.03
CA TYR A 361 3.31 -8.01 -16.35
C TYR A 361 3.36 -7.20 -15.05
N GLY A 362 4.11 -6.10 -15.05
CA GLY A 362 4.24 -5.25 -13.88
C GLY A 362 4.40 -3.79 -14.23
N LEU A 363 3.74 -2.93 -13.45
CA LEU A 363 3.86 -1.48 -13.55
C LEU A 363 4.11 -0.88 -12.17
N ASP A 364 4.94 0.13 -12.11
CA ASP A 364 5.09 0.98 -10.93
C ASP A 364 5.32 2.43 -11.34
N ILE A 365 4.94 3.37 -10.48
CA ILE A 365 5.17 4.80 -10.69
C ILE A 365 6.64 5.17 -10.41
N ASP A 366 7.31 4.43 -9.53
CA ASP A 366 8.69 4.64 -9.13
C ASP A 366 9.65 3.86 -10.05
N ASP A 367 10.52 4.59 -10.78
CA ASP A 367 11.55 3.99 -11.62
C ASP A 367 12.46 3.02 -10.83
N ARG A 368 12.68 3.32 -9.56
CA ARG A 368 13.52 2.55 -8.65
C ARG A 368 12.90 1.20 -8.30
N ALA A 369 11.62 1.22 -7.93
CA ALA A 369 10.86 0.01 -7.68
C ALA A 369 10.82 -0.89 -8.91
N ALA A 370 10.56 -0.31 -10.09
CA ALA A 370 10.50 -1.05 -11.33
C ALA A 370 11.83 -1.72 -11.70
N GLN A 371 12.97 -1.04 -11.50
CA GLN A 371 14.30 -1.64 -11.70
C GLN A 371 14.54 -2.86 -10.80
N LEU A 372 14.15 -2.76 -9.54
CA LEU A 372 14.30 -3.87 -8.60
C LEU A 372 13.36 -5.03 -8.90
N ALA A 373 12.09 -4.74 -9.26
CA ALA A 373 11.13 -5.75 -9.68
C ALA A 373 11.62 -6.50 -10.94
N TYR A 374 12.11 -5.75 -11.92
CA TYR A 374 12.72 -6.30 -13.11
C TYR A 374 13.89 -7.23 -12.75
N PHE A 375 14.83 -6.76 -11.91
CA PHE A 375 15.97 -7.54 -11.46
C PHE A 375 15.52 -8.80 -10.70
N ALA A 376 14.59 -8.66 -9.76
CA ALA A 376 14.08 -9.76 -8.95
C ALA A 376 13.46 -10.87 -9.80
N VAL A 377 12.63 -10.51 -10.78
CA VAL A 377 11.98 -11.47 -11.68
C VAL A 377 13.00 -12.13 -12.63
N MET A 378 14.00 -11.36 -13.14
CA MET A 378 15.08 -11.91 -13.94
C MET A 378 15.93 -12.90 -13.15
N MET A 379 16.28 -12.59 -11.91
CA MET A 379 17.04 -13.48 -11.04
C MET A 379 16.23 -14.74 -10.69
N LYS A 380 14.91 -14.59 -10.49
CA LYS A 380 14.01 -15.73 -10.27
C LYS A 380 14.01 -16.68 -11.47
N ALA A 381 13.90 -16.16 -12.67
CA ALA A 381 13.96 -16.98 -13.89
C ALA A 381 15.33 -17.62 -14.12
N ARG A 382 16.42 -16.91 -13.77
CA ARG A 382 17.80 -17.40 -13.86
C ARG A 382 18.04 -18.68 -13.04
N GLN A 383 17.26 -18.90 -11.98
CA GLN A 383 17.31 -20.13 -11.17
C GLN A 383 17.03 -21.37 -12.01
N TYR A 384 16.12 -21.26 -12.96
CA TYR A 384 15.64 -22.36 -13.80
C TYR A 384 16.34 -22.44 -15.16
N ASP A 385 16.92 -21.34 -15.67
CA ASP A 385 17.70 -21.32 -16.90
C ASP A 385 19.07 -20.63 -16.70
N ARG A 386 20.12 -21.44 -16.53
CA ARG A 386 21.49 -20.95 -16.32
C ARG A 386 22.01 -20.04 -17.44
N ARG A 387 21.45 -20.12 -18.64
CA ARG A 387 21.82 -19.29 -19.79
C ARG A 387 20.81 -18.17 -20.06
N LEU A 388 19.91 -17.86 -19.17
CA LEU A 388 18.86 -16.88 -19.37
C LEU A 388 19.44 -15.53 -19.79
N LEU A 389 20.49 -15.08 -19.13
CA LEU A 389 21.10 -13.76 -19.35
C LEU A 389 21.73 -13.60 -20.74
N THR A 390 22.07 -14.71 -21.44
CA THR A 390 22.62 -14.68 -22.81
C THR A 390 21.55 -14.82 -23.89
N ARG A 391 20.25 -14.95 -23.52
CA ARG A 391 19.18 -15.17 -24.51
C ARG A 391 18.49 -13.90 -24.99
N GLY A 392 18.77 -12.74 -24.37
CA GLY A 392 18.11 -11.48 -24.70
C GLY A 392 16.63 -11.42 -24.36
N ILE A 393 16.13 -12.32 -23.48
CA ILE A 393 14.73 -12.35 -23.06
C ILE A 393 14.52 -11.27 -21.98
N GLN A 394 13.50 -10.45 -22.17
CA GLN A 394 13.13 -9.39 -21.23
C GLN A 394 11.70 -9.61 -20.71
N PRO A 395 11.42 -9.34 -19.43
CA PRO A 395 10.07 -9.38 -18.87
C PRO A 395 9.26 -8.13 -19.23
N ASN A 396 7.93 -8.22 -19.13
CA ASN A 396 7.04 -7.08 -19.32
C ASN A 396 6.86 -6.27 -18.01
N ILE A 397 7.95 -5.72 -17.51
CA ILE A 397 8.03 -4.98 -16.24
C ILE A 397 8.56 -3.59 -16.52
N TYR A 398 7.75 -2.55 -16.26
CA TYR A 398 8.09 -1.19 -16.63
C TYR A 398 7.75 -0.19 -15.53
N ALA A 399 8.59 0.85 -15.42
CA ALA A 399 8.20 2.08 -14.75
C ALA A 399 7.27 2.88 -15.65
N ILE A 400 6.22 3.46 -15.09
CA ILE A 400 5.30 4.33 -15.82
C ILE A 400 6.08 5.52 -16.39
N ARG A 401 5.88 5.78 -17.67
CA ARG A 401 6.46 6.90 -18.41
C ARG A 401 5.40 7.96 -18.65
N GLU A 402 5.82 9.21 -18.71
CA GLU A 402 4.94 10.33 -19.06
C GLU A 402 5.44 11.04 -20.32
N SER A 403 4.52 11.66 -21.04
CA SER A 403 4.79 12.29 -22.34
C SER A 403 5.16 13.77 -22.28
N ASN A 404 5.25 14.37 -21.09
CA ASN A 404 5.37 15.81 -20.88
C ASN A 404 6.59 16.46 -21.58
N GLY A 405 7.69 15.71 -21.74
CA GLY A 405 8.93 16.19 -22.33
C GLY A 405 9.11 15.86 -23.81
N ILE A 406 8.19 15.09 -24.42
CA ILE A 406 8.35 14.61 -25.78
C ILE A 406 8.17 15.75 -26.79
N GLN A 407 9.16 15.93 -27.67
CA GLN A 407 9.17 16.98 -28.66
C GLN A 407 8.22 16.67 -29.82
N ALA A 408 7.52 17.69 -30.34
CA ALA A 408 6.62 17.53 -31.49
C ALA A 408 7.36 16.93 -32.73
N MET A 409 8.60 17.31 -32.93
CA MET A 409 9.43 16.80 -34.03
C MET A 409 9.70 15.30 -33.93
N THR A 410 9.80 14.73 -32.71
CA THR A 410 9.92 13.27 -32.48
C THR A 410 8.66 12.55 -32.93
N ILE A 411 7.49 13.12 -32.63
CA ILE A 411 6.17 12.57 -33.00
C ILE A 411 6.00 12.64 -34.53
N GLU A 412 6.31 13.78 -35.15
CA GLU A 412 6.24 13.96 -36.61
C GLU A 412 7.17 13.00 -37.35
N TYR A 413 8.39 12.81 -36.88
CA TYR A 413 9.32 11.81 -37.44
C TYR A 413 8.75 10.40 -37.31
N PHE A 414 8.14 10.07 -36.17
CA PHE A 414 7.63 8.72 -35.94
C PHE A 414 6.54 8.35 -36.94
N HIS A 415 5.51 9.19 -37.14
CA HIS A 415 4.36 8.81 -37.96
C HIS A 415 4.52 9.00 -39.47
N LYS A 416 5.58 9.67 -39.97
CA LYS A 416 5.85 9.85 -41.41
C LYS A 416 4.63 10.31 -42.23
N ASN A 417 3.73 11.09 -41.68
CA ASN A 417 2.47 11.50 -42.27
C ASN A 417 1.46 10.36 -42.52
N ASP A 418 1.66 9.16 -41.96
CA ASP A 418 0.65 8.10 -41.93
C ASP A 418 -0.50 8.52 -40.98
N PRO A 419 -1.73 8.66 -41.48
CA PRO A 419 -2.85 9.16 -40.68
C PRO A 419 -3.21 8.25 -39.51
N LYS A 420 -3.02 6.93 -39.65
CA LYS A 420 -3.33 5.95 -38.60
C LYS A 420 -2.25 5.97 -37.50
N LEU A 421 -0.98 5.89 -37.88
CA LEU A 421 0.13 6.02 -36.93
C LEU A 421 0.09 7.35 -36.19
N LYS A 422 -0.27 8.43 -36.91
CA LYS A 422 -0.46 9.75 -36.30
C LYS A 422 -1.55 9.74 -35.23
N ALA A 423 -2.74 9.28 -35.58
CA ALA A 423 -3.86 9.23 -34.65
C ALA A 423 -3.56 8.39 -33.41
N ASP A 424 -2.90 7.24 -33.58
CA ASP A 424 -2.58 6.31 -32.51
C ASP A 424 -1.49 6.88 -31.57
N ILE A 425 -0.38 7.41 -32.11
CA ILE A 425 0.71 7.94 -31.29
C ILE A 425 0.31 9.25 -30.58
N GLU A 426 -0.39 10.17 -31.26
CA GLU A 426 -0.88 11.41 -30.65
C GLU A 426 -1.89 11.14 -29.52
N ARG A 427 -2.72 10.11 -29.64
CA ARG A 427 -3.61 9.67 -28.59
C ARG A 427 -2.84 9.18 -27.37
N ILE A 428 -1.87 8.28 -27.55
CA ILE A 428 -1.02 7.80 -26.46
C ILE A 428 -0.30 8.97 -25.78
N VAL A 429 0.31 9.88 -26.55
CA VAL A 429 1.01 11.05 -26.00
C VAL A 429 0.06 11.94 -25.20
N THR A 430 -1.19 12.09 -25.65
CA THR A 430 -2.19 12.89 -24.95
C THR A 430 -2.65 12.23 -23.64
N GLU A 431 -2.97 10.93 -23.69
CA GLU A 431 -3.49 10.20 -22.54
C GLU A 431 -2.40 9.89 -21.49
N MET A 432 -1.12 9.81 -21.89
CA MET A 432 0.01 9.57 -20.98
C MET A 432 0.62 10.86 -20.41
N ARG A 433 -0.03 12.00 -20.62
CA ARG A 433 0.40 13.25 -20.02
C ARG A 433 0.22 13.22 -18.52
N ASP A 434 1.22 13.69 -17.77
CA ASP A 434 1.28 13.63 -16.31
C ASP A 434 1.07 12.19 -15.71
N ALA A 435 1.38 11.15 -16.50
CA ALA A 435 1.15 9.77 -16.12
C ALA A 435 1.85 9.36 -14.82
N LYS A 436 2.97 9.99 -14.47
CA LYS A 436 3.66 9.78 -13.18
C LYS A 436 2.93 10.37 -11.97
N GLU A 437 1.91 11.22 -12.15
CA GLU A 437 1.04 11.64 -11.06
C GLU A 437 -0.14 10.69 -10.87
N TYR A 438 -0.66 10.13 -11.96
CA TYR A 438 -1.82 9.25 -11.94
C TYR A 438 -1.45 7.78 -11.68
N GLY A 439 -0.28 7.35 -12.14
CA GLY A 439 0.11 5.95 -12.03
C GLY A 439 -0.77 5.02 -12.88
N SER A 440 -0.87 3.77 -12.48
CA SER A 440 -1.61 2.72 -13.21
C SER A 440 -3.13 2.81 -13.09
N ILE A 441 -3.67 3.82 -12.37
CA ILE A 441 -5.12 4.09 -12.45
C ILE A 441 -5.53 4.70 -13.80
N LEU A 442 -4.57 5.21 -14.60
CA LEU A 442 -4.85 5.69 -15.94
C LEU A 442 -5.56 4.63 -16.79
N ASN A 443 -6.61 5.07 -17.47
CA ASN A 443 -7.32 4.25 -18.43
C ASN A 443 -6.93 4.70 -19.84
N ILE A 444 -6.13 3.89 -20.53
CA ILE A 444 -5.63 4.17 -21.87
C ILE A 444 -6.56 3.52 -22.89
N THR A 445 -6.92 4.28 -23.91
CA THR A 445 -7.73 3.80 -25.02
C THR A 445 -6.91 2.84 -25.87
N PRO A 446 -7.39 1.62 -26.17
CA PRO A 446 -6.69 0.69 -27.05
C PRO A 446 -6.49 1.30 -28.46
N VAL A 447 -5.29 1.14 -28.99
CA VAL A 447 -4.86 1.53 -30.34
C VAL A 447 -4.23 0.34 -31.07
N ASP A 448 -3.80 0.52 -32.32
CA ASP A 448 -3.06 -0.51 -33.05
C ASP A 448 -1.58 -0.60 -32.60
N PHE A 449 -1.35 -1.22 -31.44
CA PHE A 449 0.01 -1.41 -30.93
C PHE A 449 0.90 -2.20 -31.89
N ALA A 450 0.37 -3.16 -32.65
CA ALA A 450 1.14 -3.93 -33.61
C ALA A 450 1.69 -3.03 -34.73
N GLY A 451 0.86 -2.12 -35.27
CA GLY A 451 1.29 -1.12 -36.25
C GLY A 451 2.36 -0.17 -35.69
N LEU A 452 2.22 0.26 -34.42
CA LEU A 452 3.23 1.09 -33.76
C LEU A 452 4.56 0.34 -33.60
N TYR A 453 4.58 -0.93 -33.22
CA TYR A 453 5.81 -1.72 -33.10
C TYR A 453 6.46 -1.98 -34.45
N ALA A 454 5.70 -2.28 -35.50
CA ALA A 454 6.23 -2.41 -36.85
C ALA A 454 6.98 -1.13 -37.27
N ARG A 455 6.45 0.06 -36.90
CA ARG A 455 7.12 1.33 -37.16
C ARG A 455 8.40 1.49 -36.36
N PHE A 456 8.46 1.06 -35.10
CA PHE A 456 9.71 1.05 -34.32
C PHE A 456 10.77 0.12 -34.93
N ASP A 457 10.37 -1.01 -35.47
CA ASP A 457 11.30 -1.93 -36.15
C ASP A 457 11.89 -1.30 -37.43
N GLU A 458 11.07 -0.61 -38.25
CA GLU A 458 11.59 0.17 -39.39
C GLU A 458 12.59 1.25 -38.94
N ILE A 459 12.29 1.95 -37.81
CA ILE A 459 13.18 3.00 -37.28
C ILE A 459 14.53 2.41 -36.85
N ARG A 460 14.56 1.19 -36.28
CA ARG A 460 15.81 0.52 -35.89
C ARG A 460 16.74 0.23 -37.08
N GLU A 461 16.17 0.06 -38.26
CA GLU A 461 16.92 -0.17 -39.52
C GLU A 461 17.41 1.15 -40.14
N ASP A 462 16.83 2.30 -39.77
CA ASP A 462 17.14 3.62 -40.35
C ASP A 462 18.10 4.41 -39.43
N ILE A 463 19.39 4.35 -39.68
CA ILE A 463 20.44 4.99 -38.86
C ILE A 463 20.52 6.50 -39.14
N ASN A 464 19.77 7.30 -38.36
CA ASN A 464 19.83 8.76 -38.43
C ASN A 464 19.68 9.41 -37.04
N MET A 465 19.90 10.74 -36.96
CA MET A 465 19.85 11.49 -35.69
C MET A 465 18.49 11.48 -35.00
N MET A 466 17.38 11.30 -35.76
CA MET A 466 16.01 11.31 -35.23
C MET A 466 15.55 9.94 -34.69
N GLN A 467 16.25 8.89 -35.06
CA GLN A 467 16.00 7.53 -34.62
C GLN A 467 15.97 7.43 -33.10
N ARG A 468 16.94 8.04 -32.46
CA ARG A 468 17.21 7.89 -31.06
C ARG A 468 16.08 8.41 -30.13
N PRO A 469 15.62 9.67 -30.27
CA PRO A 469 14.49 10.15 -29.48
C PRO A 469 13.22 9.28 -29.63
N ALA A 470 12.96 8.78 -30.86
CA ALA A 470 11.81 7.90 -31.08
C ALA A 470 11.94 6.58 -30.33
N LEU A 471 13.13 5.97 -30.29
CA LEU A 471 13.35 4.72 -29.56
C LEU A 471 13.51 4.92 -28.05
N ASP A 472 14.15 6.00 -27.62
CA ASP A 472 14.45 6.22 -26.21
C ASP A 472 13.25 6.81 -25.43
N GLU A 473 12.36 7.57 -26.09
CA GLU A 473 11.24 8.27 -25.45
C GLU A 473 9.88 7.64 -25.79
N LEU A 474 9.58 7.39 -27.10
CA LEU A 474 8.27 6.91 -27.51
C LEU A 474 8.08 5.41 -27.27
N LEU A 475 9.10 4.57 -27.51
CA LEU A 475 8.95 3.12 -27.34
C LEU A 475 8.64 2.73 -25.88
N PRO A 476 9.34 3.24 -24.85
CA PRO A 476 8.97 2.96 -23.45
C PRO A 476 7.58 3.48 -23.08
N LEU A 477 7.18 4.64 -23.64
CA LEU A 477 5.83 5.20 -23.42
C LEU A 477 4.75 4.28 -24.01
N VAL A 478 4.94 3.80 -25.25
CA VAL A 478 4.01 2.89 -25.96
C VAL A 478 3.91 1.55 -25.22
N LYS A 479 5.01 1.01 -24.74
CA LYS A 479 5.00 -0.21 -23.90
C LYS A 479 4.16 -0.05 -22.63
N CYS A 480 4.33 1.06 -21.91
CA CYS A 480 3.50 1.36 -20.73
C CYS A 480 2.02 1.52 -21.11
N ALA A 481 1.73 2.25 -22.20
CA ALA A 481 0.38 2.45 -22.69
C ALA A 481 -0.31 1.13 -23.07
N GLU A 482 0.42 0.21 -23.70
CA GLU A 482 -0.10 -1.12 -24.02
C GLU A 482 -0.49 -1.89 -22.75
N LEU A 483 0.39 -1.94 -21.74
CA LEU A 483 0.08 -2.61 -20.48
C LEU A 483 -1.13 -1.99 -19.77
N LEU A 484 -1.31 -0.68 -19.85
CA LEU A 484 -2.47 0.01 -19.27
C LEU A 484 -3.77 -0.21 -20.06
N ALA A 485 -3.68 -0.49 -21.36
CA ALA A 485 -4.83 -0.69 -22.24
C ALA A 485 -5.31 -2.15 -22.30
N GLN A 486 -4.40 -3.12 -22.20
CA GLN A 486 -4.72 -4.54 -22.38
C GLN A 486 -5.52 -5.12 -21.19
N LYS A 487 -6.09 -6.31 -21.42
CA LYS A 487 -6.85 -7.07 -20.42
C LYS A 487 -6.10 -8.31 -19.97
N TYR A 488 -6.29 -8.68 -18.72
CA TYR A 488 -5.55 -9.74 -18.05
C TYR A 488 -6.46 -10.88 -17.56
N ASP A 489 -5.88 -12.04 -17.37
CA ASP A 489 -6.55 -13.18 -16.77
C ASP A 489 -6.53 -13.08 -15.24
N VAL A 490 -5.44 -12.52 -14.69
CA VAL A 490 -5.28 -12.36 -13.27
C VAL A 490 -4.70 -10.98 -12.96
N VAL A 491 -5.28 -10.28 -11.97
CA VAL A 491 -4.75 -9.03 -11.42
C VAL A 491 -4.49 -9.26 -9.93
N VAL A 492 -3.25 -9.11 -9.49
CA VAL A 492 -2.90 -9.26 -8.06
C VAL A 492 -2.10 -8.05 -7.64
N THR A 493 -2.58 -7.32 -6.63
CA THR A 493 -1.90 -6.09 -6.23
C THR A 493 -2.17 -5.66 -4.79
N ASN A 494 -1.21 -4.96 -4.21
CA ASN A 494 -1.37 -4.13 -3.02
C ASN A 494 -1.32 -2.65 -3.48
N PRO A 495 -2.48 -2.02 -3.74
CA PRO A 495 -2.51 -0.66 -4.25
C PRO A 495 -2.09 0.37 -3.19
N PRO A 496 -1.72 1.60 -3.60
CA PRO A 496 -1.38 2.67 -2.67
C PRO A 496 -2.58 3.12 -1.83
N TYR A 497 -2.34 3.40 -0.52
CA TYR A 497 -3.32 3.96 0.41
C TYR A 497 -3.05 5.45 0.57
N MET A 498 -3.99 6.29 0.11
CA MET A 498 -3.86 7.75 0.18
C MET A 498 -5.25 8.39 0.26
N LYS A 499 -5.54 9.03 1.38
CA LYS A 499 -6.82 9.74 1.57
C LYS A 499 -6.93 10.95 0.64
N ALA A 500 -8.14 11.29 0.23
CA ALA A 500 -8.43 12.43 -0.66
C ALA A 500 -7.79 13.76 -0.21
N ASP A 501 -7.81 14.03 1.09
CA ASP A 501 -7.23 15.28 1.65
C ASP A 501 -5.72 15.39 1.45
N SER A 502 -5.04 14.24 1.33
CA SER A 502 -3.59 14.15 1.15
C SER A 502 -3.17 14.10 -0.32
N MET A 503 -4.11 13.83 -1.23
CA MET A 503 -3.83 13.67 -2.66
C MET A 503 -3.42 14.99 -3.34
N PRO A 504 -2.55 14.93 -4.35
CA PRO A 504 -2.39 16.02 -5.32
C PRO A 504 -3.74 16.37 -5.97
N VAL A 505 -3.92 17.65 -6.31
CA VAL A 505 -5.22 18.13 -6.82
C VAL A 505 -5.64 17.44 -8.11
N ARG A 506 -4.71 17.25 -9.06
CA ARG A 506 -4.99 16.59 -10.35
C ARG A 506 -5.41 15.15 -10.18
N LEU A 507 -4.71 14.39 -9.32
CA LEU A 507 -5.06 13.01 -9.02
C LEU A 507 -6.46 12.91 -8.40
N ALA A 508 -6.78 13.75 -7.41
CA ALA A 508 -8.09 13.78 -6.78
C ALA A 508 -9.21 14.12 -7.78
N THR A 509 -8.97 15.08 -8.70
CA THR A 509 -9.92 15.45 -9.76
C THR A 509 -10.15 14.30 -10.73
N TYR A 510 -9.09 13.62 -11.17
CA TYR A 510 -9.18 12.47 -12.06
C TYR A 510 -10.02 11.33 -11.47
N ILE A 511 -9.78 11.00 -10.17
CA ILE A 511 -10.57 9.97 -9.48
C ILE A 511 -12.04 10.37 -9.38
N LEU A 512 -12.32 11.64 -9.04
CA LEU A 512 -13.69 12.15 -8.96
C LEU A 512 -14.44 12.04 -10.31
N GLU A 513 -13.77 12.33 -11.41
CA GLU A 513 -14.34 12.27 -12.75
C GLU A 513 -14.58 10.83 -13.25
N LYS A 514 -13.69 9.91 -12.92
CA LYS A 514 -13.75 8.52 -13.41
C LYS A 514 -14.50 7.57 -12.49
N TRP A 515 -14.37 7.76 -11.17
CA TRP A 515 -14.94 6.88 -10.13
C TRP A 515 -15.42 7.69 -8.93
N GLU A 516 -16.44 8.49 -9.10
CA GLU A 516 -16.97 9.38 -8.05
C GLU A 516 -17.19 8.67 -6.71
N THR A 517 -17.67 7.42 -6.74
CA THR A 517 -17.95 6.63 -5.53
C THR A 517 -16.68 6.19 -4.79
N ALA A 518 -15.51 6.24 -5.44
CA ALA A 518 -14.19 5.88 -4.88
C ALA A 518 -13.36 7.10 -4.46
N LYS A 519 -13.88 8.31 -4.51
CA LYS A 519 -13.15 9.58 -4.33
C LYS A 519 -12.47 9.77 -2.97
N TYR A 520 -12.78 8.96 -1.97
CA TYR A 520 -12.32 9.16 -0.60
C TYR A 520 -10.93 8.60 -0.31
N ASP A 521 -10.49 7.61 -1.09
CA ASP A 521 -9.15 7.02 -0.95
C ASP A 521 -8.69 6.38 -2.26
N LEU A 522 -7.38 6.44 -2.52
CA LEU A 522 -6.78 5.95 -3.76
C LEU A 522 -6.97 4.45 -3.94
N TYR A 523 -6.86 3.64 -2.86
CA TYR A 523 -7.08 2.20 -2.94
C TYR A 523 -8.49 1.84 -3.46
N ALA A 524 -9.48 2.69 -3.14
CA ALA A 524 -10.85 2.47 -3.61
C ALA A 524 -10.97 2.61 -5.14
N ALA A 525 -10.28 3.59 -5.72
CA ALA A 525 -10.17 3.72 -7.17
C ALA A 525 -9.46 2.51 -7.80
N PHE A 526 -8.44 1.97 -7.13
CA PHE A 526 -7.74 0.77 -7.58
C PHE A 526 -8.59 -0.50 -7.52
N ILE A 527 -9.59 -0.61 -6.64
CA ILE A 527 -10.55 -1.72 -6.66
C ILE A 527 -11.32 -1.72 -8.01
N TYR A 528 -11.81 -0.56 -8.44
CA TYR A 528 -12.45 -0.44 -9.76
C TYR A 528 -11.47 -0.69 -10.91
N ARG A 529 -10.26 -0.14 -10.79
CA ARG A 529 -9.25 -0.28 -11.84
C ARG A 529 -8.81 -1.73 -12.01
N ALA A 530 -8.52 -2.45 -10.94
CA ALA A 530 -8.16 -3.87 -10.98
C ALA A 530 -9.27 -4.72 -11.62
N TYR A 531 -10.54 -4.45 -11.25
CA TYR A 531 -11.68 -5.11 -11.89
C TYR A 531 -11.77 -4.77 -13.38
N SER A 532 -11.50 -3.51 -13.74
CA SER A 532 -11.52 -3.07 -15.15
C SER A 532 -10.40 -3.68 -16.00
N PHE A 533 -9.29 -4.09 -15.41
CA PHE A 533 -8.21 -4.79 -16.12
C PHE A 533 -8.56 -6.22 -16.50
N LEU A 534 -9.57 -6.83 -15.86
CA LEU A 534 -9.92 -8.22 -16.12
C LEU A 534 -10.57 -8.43 -17.49
N LYS A 535 -10.21 -9.54 -18.12
CA LYS A 535 -11.05 -10.18 -19.14
C LYS A 535 -12.33 -10.70 -18.48
N LYS A 536 -13.36 -10.98 -19.28
CA LYS A 536 -14.57 -11.63 -18.77
C LYS A 536 -14.24 -12.98 -18.12
N ASN A 537 -14.91 -13.30 -17.03
CA ASN A 537 -14.74 -14.56 -16.29
C ASN A 537 -13.31 -14.78 -15.75
N ARG A 538 -12.63 -13.71 -15.33
CA ARG A 538 -11.25 -13.77 -14.81
C ARG A 538 -11.20 -13.19 -13.40
N ILE A 539 -10.07 -13.33 -12.72
CA ILE A 539 -9.96 -13.21 -11.27
C ILE A 539 -9.00 -12.09 -10.86
N THR A 540 -9.37 -11.33 -9.84
CA THR A 540 -8.46 -10.37 -9.19
C THR A 540 -8.37 -10.64 -7.70
N ALA A 541 -7.17 -10.43 -7.13
CA ALA A 541 -6.93 -10.44 -5.69
C ALA A 541 -6.26 -9.14 -5.25
N LEU A 542 -6.82 -8.50 -4.23
CA LEU A 542 -6.28 -7.26 -3.68
C LEU A 542 -6.15 -7.36 -2.16
N ILE A 543 -5.17 -6.61 -1.61
CA ILE A 543 -5.17 -6.25 -0.20
C ILE A 543 -5.34 -4.74 -0.08
N THR A 544 -6.31 -4.28 0.72
CA THR A 544 -6.62 -2.86 0.90
C THR A 544 -6.92 -2.55 2.35
N MET A 545 -7.10 -1.25 2.66
CA MET A 545 -7.78 -0.87 3.90
C MET A 545 -9.19 -1.46 3.93
N HIS A 546 -9.67 -1.90 5.09
CA HIS A 546 -10.96 -2.55 5.25
C HIS A 546 -12.15 -1.57 5.38
N ASN A 547 -11.89 -0.27 5.56
CA ASN A 547 -12.92 0.72 5.87
C ASN A 547 -13.97 0.89 4.76
N PHE A 548 -13.68 0.52 3.51
CA PHE A 548 -14.71 0.48 2.45
C PHE A 548 -15.86 -0.47 2.78
N MET A 549 -15.63 -1.48 3.63
CA MET A 549 -16.63 -2.47 4.03
C MET A 549 -17.69 -1.88 4.98
N TYR A 550 -17.39 -0.80 5.71
CA TYR A 550 -18.22 -0.31 6.81
C TYR A 550 -18.50 1.19 6.75
N SER A 551 -17.52 2.01 6.38
CA SER A 551 -17.64 3.47 6.48
C SER A 551 -18.80 4.02 5.63
N PRO A 552 -19.62 4.93 6.18
CA PRO A 552 -20.72 5.58 5.43
C PRO A 552 -20.26 6.27 4.15
N SER A 553 -19.04 6.82 4.13
CA SER A 553 -18.47 7.47 2.94
C SER A 553 -18.40 6.56 1.72
N PHE A 554 -18.27 5.25 1.91
CA PHE A 554 -18.20 4.26 0.82
C PHE A 554 -19.53 3.54 0.55
N LEU A 555 -20.68 4.06 1.04
CA LEU A 555 -21.98 3.42 0.83
C LEU A 555 -22.29 3.19 -0.65
N ASP A 556 -22.11 4.21 -1.48
CA ASP A 556 -22.44 4.11 -2.91
C ASP A 556 -21.46 3.22 -3.67
N MET A 557 -20.21 3.17 -3.22
CA MET A 557 -19.24 2.18 -3.69
C MET A 557 -19.71 0.76 -3.37
N ARG A 558 -20.10 0.50 -2.10
CA ARG A 558 -20.60 -0.84 -1.67
C ARG A 558 -21.81 -1.29 -2.47
N LYS A 559 -22.76 -0.41 -2.73
CA LYS A 559 -23.93 -0.71 -3.59
C LYS A 559 -23.55 -1.22 -4.98
N GLN A 560 -22.40 -0.77 -5.51
CA GLN A 560 -21.90 -1.20 -6.81
C GLN A 560 -21.10 -2.50 -6.70
N ILE A 561 -20.06 -2.53 -5.83
CA ILE A 561 -19.11 -3.66 -5.77
C ILE A 561 -19.74 -4.94 -5.21
N THR A 562 -20.75 -4.86 -4.36
CA THR A 562 -21.47 -6.03 -3.85
C THR A 562 -22.32 -6.73 -4.91
N ASN A 563 -22.49 -6.11 -6.09
CA ASN A 563 -23.05 -6.77 -7.26
C ASN A 563 -22.01 -7.56 -8.08
N TRP A 564 -20.73 -7.49 -7.74
CA TRP A 564 -19.68 -8.30 -8.38
C TRP A 564 -19.66 -9.72 -7.81
N ASP A 565 -18.90 -10.60 -8.44
CA ASP A 565 -18.71 -11.97 -7.97
C ASP A 565 -17.56 -12.03 -6.96
N TRP A 566 -17.91 -12.09 -5.69
CA TRP A 566 -16.98 -12.19 -4.58
C TRP A 566 -16.72 -13.65 -4.26
N ILE A 567 -15.47 -14.07 -4.34
CA ILE A 567 -15.06 -15.45 -4.09
C ILE A 567 -14.68 -15.63 -2.62
N GLN A 568 -13.75 -14.78 -2.15
CA GLN A 568 -13.18 -14.90 -0.81
C GLN A 568 -12.88 -13.55 -0.19
N LEU A 569 -12.93 -13.51 1.14
CA LEU A 569 -12.53 -12.40 1.98
C LEU A 569 -11.68 -12.91 3.14
N LEU A 570 -10.45 -12.45 3.24
CA LEU A 570 -9.57 -12.62 4.38
C LEU A 570 -9.53 -11.31 5.15
N HIS A 571 -10.30 -11.24 6.24
CA HIS A 571 -10.37 -10.03 7.06
C HIS A 571 -9.23 -10.02 8.09
N LEU A 572 -8.20 -9.24 7.81
CA LEU A 572 -6.96 -9.22 8.57
C LEU A 572 -7.03 -8.32 9.81
N GLY A 573 -7.82 -7.23 9.77
CA GLY A 573 -7.87 -6.25 10.85
C GLY A 573 -6.55 -5.50 11.05
N THR A 574 -6.24 -5.16 12.31
CA THR A 574 -5.01 -4.47 12.71
C THR A 574 -3.78 -5.38 12.64
N ARG A 575 -2.58 -4.78 12.58
CA ARG A 575 -1.28 -5.48 12.69
C ARG A 575 -1.07 -6.63 11.71
N ALA A 576 -1.67 -6.57 10.54
CA ALA A 576 -1.34 -7.49 9.45
C ALA A 576 0.09 -7.27 8.93
N PHE A 577 0.58 -6.02 9.04
CA PHE A 577 1.93 -5.59 8.67
C PHE A 577 2.74 -5.35 9.96
N SER A 578 3.79 -6.13 10.17
CA SER A 578 4.62 -6.07 11.37
C SER A 578 5.35 -4.72 11.57
N GLU A 579 5.52 -3.96 10.49
CA GLU A 579 6.31 -2.73 10.44
C GLU A 579 5.49 -1.46 10.64
N ILE A 580 4.17 -1.54 10.52
CA ILE A 580 3.29 -0.41 10.82
C ILE A 580 2.91 -0.50 12.29
N GLY A 581 3.52 0.35 13.10
CA GLY A 581 3.20 0.47 14.52
C GLY A 581 1.77 1.00 14.72
N GLY A 582 1.06 0.44 15.71
CA GLY A 582 -0.24 0.91 16.13
C GLY A 582 -1.44 0.22 15.47
N GLU A 583 -2.64 0.68 15.85
CA GLU A 583 -3.92 0.13 15.39
C GLU A 583 -4.54 0.93 14.23
N VAL A 584 -3.74 1.77 13.55
CA VAL A 584 -4.24 2.75 12.56
C VAL A 584 -4.58 2.11 11.22
N VAL A 585 -3.78 1.12 10.78
CA VAL A 585 -3.99 0.44 9.49
C VAL A 585 -4.67 -0.89 9.71
N GLN A 586 -5.93 -0.97 9.30
CA GLN A 586 -6.74 -2.19 9.32
C GLN A 586 -7.02 -2.63 7.89
N THR A 587 -6.71 -3.88 7.58
CA THR A 587 -6.73 -4.36 6.21
C THR A 587 -7.61 -5.58 6.00
N ALA A 588 -7.98 -5.78 4.74
CA ALA A 588 -8.65 -6.98 4.24
C ALA A 588 -8.04 -7.37 2.90
N ALA A 589 -7.80 -8.66 2.70
CA ALA A 589 -7.46 -9.21 1.39
C ALA A 589 -8.65 -9.95 0.83
N PHE A 590 -8.94 -9.79 -0.45
CA PHE A 590 -10.12 -10.37 -1.06
C PHE A 590 -9.89 -10.78 -2.50
N VAL A 591 -10.72 -11.71 -2.97
CA VAL A 591 -10.68 -12.29 -4.30
C VAL A 591 -12.02 -12.09 -4.99
N LEU A 592 -11.99 -11.49 -6.17
CA LEU A 592 -13.17 -11.19 -6.99
C LEU A 592 -13.05 -11.84 -8.36
N SER A 593 -14.17 -12.14 -8.98
CA SER A 593 -14.22 -12.54 -10.40
C SER A 593 -15.05 -11.54 -11.22
N ASN A 594 -14.62 -11.32 -12.47
CA ASN A 594 -15.41 -10.58 -13.47
C ASN A 594 -16.40 -11.54 -14.17
N SER A 595 -17.14 -12.30 -13.37
CA SER A 595 -18.19 -13.19 -13.83
C SER A 595 -19.59 -12.65 -13.46
N SER A 596 -20.63 -13.21 -14.07
CA SER A 596 -22.02 -12.93 -13.72
C SER A 596 -22.55 -13.79 -12.58
N VAL A 597 -21.77 -14.75 -12.11
CA VAL A 597 -22.14 -15.68 -11.03
C VAL A 597 -22.28 -14.90 -9.73
N LYS A 598 -23.23 -15.29 -8.89
CA LYS A 598 -23.47 -14.68 -7.57
C LYS A 598 -23.32 -15.77 -6.50
N ARG A 599 -22.07 -16.10 -6.21
CA ARG A 599 -21.72 -17.13 -5.23
C ARG A 599 -21.83 -16.64 -3.78
N ASN A 600 -21.95 -17.55 -2.86
CA ASN A 600 -21.73 -17.30 -1.45
C ASN A 600 -20.25 -16.99 -1.23
N LEU A 601 -19.99 -15.93 -0.45
CA LEU A 601 -18.64 -15.47 -0.11
C LEU A 601 -18.05 -16.33 1.01
N ALA A 602 -16.87 -16.89 0.81
CA ALA A 602 -16.08 -17.50 1.88
C ALA A 602 -15.31 -16.42 2.64
N VAL A 603 -15.54 -16.31 3.95
CA VAL A 603 -14.84 -15.34 4.80
C VAL A 603 -13.98 -16.06 5.83
N CYS A 604 -12.72 -15.62 5.98
CA CYS A 604 -11.84 -16.01 7.08
C CYS A 604 -11.55 -14.76 7.92
N ASP A 605 -11.89 -14.78 9.20
CA ASP A 605 -11.77 -13.64 10.09
C ASP A 605 -10.58 -13.77 11.05
N LEU A 606 -9.62 -12.86 10.94
CA LEU A 606 -8.43 -12.77 11.78
C LEU A 606 -8.38 -11.49 12.63
N THR A 607 -9.47 -10.75 12.71
CA THR A 607 -9.51 -9.42 13.34
C THR A 607 -9.20 -9.44 14.82
N GLU A 608 -9.60 -10.49 15.53
CA GLU A 608 -9.36 -10.65 16.98
C GLU A 608 -7.91 -11.01 17.32
N ILE A 609 -7.16 -11.51 16.38
CA ILE A 609 -5.77 -11.90 16.58
C ILE A 609 -4.88 -10.66 16.40
N LYS A 610 -4.12 -10.31 17.43
CA LYS A 610 -3.34 -9.04 17.48
C LYS A 610 -1.89 -9.16 16.99
N ASP A 611 -1.43 -10.34 16.66
CA ASP A 611 -0.04 -10.57 16.24
C ASP A 611 0.02 -11.18 14.84
N ALA A 612 0.91 -10.66 13.98
CA ALA A 612 1.02 -11.05 12.58
C ALA A 612 1.40 -12.53 12.39
N ASP A 613 2.34 -13.05 13.19
CA ASP A 613 2.76 -14.44 13.10
C ASP A 613 1.67 -15.39 13.63
N THR A 614 0.94 -14.96 14.64
CA THR A 614 -0.20 -15.71 15.16
C THR A 614 -1.35 -15.74 14.16
N LYS A 615 -1.59 -14.63 13.41
CA LYS A 615 -2.55 -14.62 12.28
C LYS A 615 -2.17 -15.65 11.22
N LYS A 616 -0.90 -15.65 10.78
CA LYS A 616 -0.38 -16.64 9.84
C LYS A 616 -0.60 -18.07 10.31
N ARG A 617 -0.27 -18.37 11.58
CA ARG A 617 -0.46 -19.70 12.18
C ARG A 617 -1.92 -20.11 12.23
N ALA A 618 -2.79 -19.21 12.72
CA ALA A 618 -4.23 -19.48 12.83
C ALA A 618 -4.86 -19.75 11.45
N PHE A 619 -4.43 -19.00 10.43
CA PHE A 619 -4.86 -19.25 9.05
C PHE A 619 -4.40 -20.61 8.54
N CYS A 620 -3.11 -20.94 8.66
CA CYS A 620 -2.55 -22.21 8.16
C CYS A 620 -3.11 -23.44 8.90
N GLN A 621 -3.38 -23.31 10.20
CA GLN A 621 -3.96 -24.38 11.00
C GLN A 621 -5.48 -24.50 10.89
N ARG A 622 -6.13 -23.59 10.12
CA ARG A 622 -7.58 -23.56 9.93
C ARG A 622 -8.38 -23.41 11.24
N ILE A 623 -7.81 -22.72 12.23
CA ILE A 623 -8.46 -22.45 13.53
C ILE A 623 -9.09 -21.05 13.59
N ALA A 624 -8.88 -20.22 12.59
CA ALA A 624 -9.53 -18.93 12.47
C ALA A 624 -11.04 -19.11 12.20
N PRO A 625 -11.91 -18.24 12.75
CA PRO A 625 -13.33 -18.26 12.42
C PRO A 625 -13.57 -18.11 10.91
N THR A 626 -14.45 -18.95 10.38
CA THR A 626 -14.87 -18.91 8.98
C THR A 626 -16.38 -18.74 8.87
N TYR A 627 -16.80 -17.98 7.84
CA TYR A 627 -18.22 -17.73 7.60
C TYR A 627 -18.53 -17.93 6.12
N VAL A 628 -19.76 -18.33 5.85
CA VAL A 628 -20.34 -18.36 4.52
C VAL A 628 -21.39 -17.26 4.45
N PHE A 629 -21.20 -16.28 3.58
CA PHE A 629 -22.05 -15.10 3.54
C PHE A 629 -22.65 -14.86 2.16
N ASN A 630 -24.00 -14.82 2.11
CA ASN A 630 -24.70 -14.47 0.89
C ASN A 630 -24.80 -12.95 0.75
N LEU A 631 -24.10 -12.38 -0.23
CA LEU A 631 -24.07 -10.93 -0.46
C LEU A 631 -25.42 -10.30 -0.80
N LYS A 632 -26.43 -11.09 -1.20
CA LYS A 632 -27.79 -10.55 -1.38
C LYS A 632 -28.35 -10.00 -0.05
N LYS A 633 -27.97 -10.60 1.10
CA LYS A 633 -28.39 -10.17 2.44
C LYS A 633 -27.81 -8.81 2.85
N ILE A 634 -26.75 -8.34 2.21
CA ILE A 634 -26.11 -7.05 2.51
C ILE A 634 -27.05 -5.86 2.31
N ARG A 635 -28.06 -6.02 1.45
CA ARG A 635 -29.03 -4.94 1.11
C ARG A 635 -29.93 -4.57 2.28
N SER A 636 -30.22 -5.53 3.16
CA SER A 636 -31.02 -5.31 4.37
C SER A 636 -30.20 -4.65 5.48
N ILE A 637 -28.86 -4.84 5.45
CA ILE A 637 -27.97 -4.32 6.48
C ILE A 637 -27.79 -2.81 6.28
N PRO A 638 -27.92 -2.02 7.36
CA PRO A 638 -27.67 -0.58 7.29
C PRO A 638 -26.32 -0.23 6.67
N ASN A 639 -26.31 0.82 5.86
CA ASN A 639 -25.13 1.23 5.09
C ASN A 639 -24.57 0.14 4.16
N HIS A 640 -25.29 -0.94 3.86
CA HIS A 640 -24.79 -2.10 3.12
C HIS A 640 -23.44 -2.61 3.69
N ALA A 641 -23.29 -2.62 5.02
CA ALA A 641 -22.05 -3.07 5.67
C ALA A 641 -21.84 -4.57 5.48
N PHE A 642 -20.56 -4.99 5.45
CA PHE A 642 -20.19 -6.42 5.33
C PHE A 642 -20.39 -7.14 6.67
N GLY A 643 -21.65 -7.30 7.08
CA GLY A 643 -22.03 -7.92 8.32
C GLY A 643 -22.04 -9.46 8.27
N TYR A 644 -20.96 -10.06 7.77
CA TYR A 644 -20.86 -11.51 7.51
C TYR A 644 -20.94 -12.37 8.80
N ALA A 645 -20.67 -11.79 9.97
CA ALA A 645 -20.78 -12.50 11.25
C ALA A 645 -22.16 -12.35 11.94
N LEU A 646 -23.10 -11.63 11.32
CA LEU A 646 -24.46 -11.50 11.83
C LEU A 646 -25.23 -12.81 11.62
N SER A 647 -25.96 -13.22 12.66
CA SER A 647 -26.85 -14.36 12.57
C SER A 647 -28.09 -14.06 11.71
N ASP A 648 -28.73 -15.09 11.15
CA ASP A 648 -29.95 -14.95 10.36
C ASP A 648 -31.06 -14.28 11.16
N VAL A 649 -31.15 -14.53 12.48
CA VAL A 649 -32.10 -13.86 13.38
C VAL A 649 -31.94 -12.34 13.36
N ILE A 650 -30.70 -11.84 13.42
CA ILE A 650 -30.41 -10.42 13.38
C ILE A 650 -30.73 -9.85 11.98
N LEU A 651 -30.42 -10.58 10.93
CA LEU A 651 -30.72 -10.18 9.57
C LEU A 651 -32.25 -10.08 9.34
N ASP A 652 -33.05 -10.96 9.94
CA ASP A 652 -34.52 -10.89 9.87
C ASP A 652 -35.09 -9.62 10.53
N PHE A 653 -34.45 -9.10 11.60
CA PHE A 653 -34.83 -7.81 12.17
C PHE A 653 -34.58 -6.66 11.20
N TYR A 654 -33.46 -6.70 10.48
CA TYR A 654 -33.15 -5.69 9.45
C TYR A 654 -34.12 -5.76 8.26
N ASP A 655 -34.50 -6.95 7.82
CA ASP A 655 -35.49 -7.13 6.74
C ASP A 655 -36.85 -6.54 7.12
N LYS A 656 -37.20 -6.55 8.41
CA LYS A 656 -38.42 -5.94 8.95
C LYS A 656 -38.30 -4.44 9.22
N ASN A 657 -37.17 -3.81 8.86
CA ASN A 657 -36.86 -2.41 9.16
C ASN A 657 -37.01 -2.00 10.63
N SER A 658 -36.70 -2.90 11.56
CA SER A 658 -36.82 -2.65 12.99
C SER A 658 -35.46 -2.20 13.55
N THR A 659 -35.16 -0.92 13.44
CA THR A 659 -33.93 -0.30 13.98
C THR A 659 -34.25 0.77 15.03
N LEU A 660 -33.26 1.14 15.82
CA LEU A 660 -33.40 2.23 16.81
C LEU A 660 -33.63 3.59 16.17
N GLU A 661 -33.30 3.77 14.88
CA GLU A 661 -33.60 5.01 14.14
C GLU A 661 -35.10 5.31 14.08
N ASN A 662 -35.94 4.29 14.11
CA ASN A 662 -37.40 4.45 14.15
C ASN A 662 -37.93 4.83 15.54
N LYS A 663 -37.07 4.80 16.57
CA LYS A 663 -37.45 5.02 17.97
C LYS A 663 -36.73 6.21 18.60
N CYS A 664 -35.54 6.51 18.16
CA CYS A 664 -34.69 7.53 18.74
C CYS A 664 -34.30 8.59 17.72
N VAL A 665 -34.03 9.79 18.20
CA VAL A 665 -33.40 10.85 17.43
C VAL A 665 -32.04 11.18 18.03
N SER A 666 -31.10 11.57 17.19
CA SER A 666 -29.80 12.06 17.65
C SER A 666 -29.57 13.47 17.16
N LYS A 667 -28.83 14.24 17.97
CA LYS A 667 -28.50 15.63 17.69
C LYS A 667 -27.03 15.89 17.95
N ALA A 668 -26.48 16.87 17.21
CA ALA A 668 -25.09 17.24 17.35
C ALA A 668 -24.81 17.93 18.69
N GLY A 669 -23.82 17.46 19.42
CA GLY A 669 -23.31 18.11 20.62
C GLY A 669 -22.42 19.33 20.30
N VAL A 670 -21.88 19.94 21.35
CA VAL A 670 -21.02 21.11 21.29
C VAL A 670 -19.62 20.74 20.82
N VAL A 671 -19.03 21.58 19.97
CA VAL A 671 -17.59 21.64 19.70
C VAL A 671 -17.04 22.93 20.32
N THR A 672 -16.18 22.80 21.29
CA THR A 672 -15.62 23.94 22.05
C THR A 672 -14.51 24.67 21.31
N GLY A 673 -13.75 23.97 20.47
CA GLY A 673 -12.55 24.48 19.80
C GLY A 673 -11.36 24.71 20.74
N ASP A 674 -11.62 24.87 22.04
CA ASP A 674 -10.61 25.02 23.10
C ASP A 674 -11.19 24.43 24.42
N ASP A 675 -10.89 23.15 24.64
CA ASP A 675 -11.39 22.45 25.81
C ASP A 675 -10.80 23.00 27.11
N ASP A 676 -9.54 23.38 27.11
CA ASP A 676 -8.86 23.87 28.32
C ASP A 676 -9.45 25.18 28.80
N PHE A 677 -9.95 26.03 27.91
CA PHE A 677 -10.62 27.24 28.24
C PHE A 677 -12.09 27.02 28.63
N PHE A 678 -12.87 26.26 27.85
CA PHE A 678 -14.31 26.13 28.02
C PHE A 678 -14.75 25.03 28.99
N CYS A 679 -13.98 23.96 29.16
CA CYS A 679 -14.34 22.81 30.01
C CYS A 679 -13.54 22.88 31.31
N LYS A 680 -14.23 22.73 32.43
CA LYS A 680 -13.61 22.69 33.76
C LYS A 680 -14.22 21.53 34.56
N LEU A 681 -13.49 21.08 35.58
CA LEU A 681 -14.10 20.22 36.60
C LEU A 681 -14.95 21.13 37.51
N TRP A 682 -16.08 20.66 37.98
CA TRP A 682 -17.01 21.47 38.74
C TRP A 682 -16.36 22.05 40.00
N PHE A 683 -15.44 21.29 40.61
CA PHE A 683 -14.73 21.70 41.83
C PHE A 683 -13.51 22.60 41.56
N GLU A 684 -13.17 22.90 40.31
CA GLU A 684 -12.14 23.91 39.93
C GLU A 684 -12.72 25.31 39.78
N VAL A 685 -14.03 25.45 39.90
CA VAL A 685 -14.72 26.74 39.69
C VAL A 685 -15.57 27.09 40.91
N ASN A 686 -15.94 28.36 41.05
CA ASN A 686 -16.80 28.77 42.18
C ASN A 686 -18.21 28.19 42.06
N LEU A 687 -18.69 27.55 43.08
CA LEU A 687 -20.00 26.94 43.10
C LEU A 687 -21.15 27.91 42.75
N PRO A 688 -21.17 29.18 43.26
CA PRO A 688 -22.18 30.15 42.85
C PRO A 688 -22.20 30.51 41.37
N ASP A 689 -21.15 30.22 40.63
CA ASP A 689 -21.07 30.47 39.17
C ASP A 689 -21.71 29.33 38.35
N ILE A 690 -22.09 28.24 38.99
CA ILE A 690 -22.67 27.05 38.34
C ILE A 690 -24.19 27.09 38.52
N THR A 691 -24.93 26.74 37.46
CA THR A 691 -26.34 26.40 37.57
C THR A 691 -26.61 24.96 37.10
N PHE A 692 -27.37 24.21 37.90
CA PHE A 692 -27.89 22.92 37.53
C PHE A 692 -29.32 22.98 37.00
N LEU A 693 -29.89 24.22 36.89
CA LEU A 693 -31.25 24.47 36.37
C LEU A 693 -31.17 24.97 34.92
N PRO A 694 -31.73 24.23 33.95
CA PRO A 694 -31.64 24.54 32.53
C PRO A 694 -32.14 25.94 32.15
N GLU A 695 -33.17 26.42 32.80
CA GLU A 695 -33.79 27.73 32.55
C GLU A 695 -32.88 28.90 32.87
N ASN A 696 -31.88 28.70 33.71
CA ASN A 696 -30.98 29.71 34.18
C ASN A 696 -29.65 29.78 33.43
N HIS A 697 -29.44 28.95 32.41
CA HIS A 697 -28.14 28.81 31.76
C HIS A 697 -27.57 30.12 31.19
N LYS A 698 -28.40 31.09 30.83
CA LYS A 698 -27.96 32.40 30.31
C LYS A 698 -27.48 33.35 31.40
N LEU A 699 -27.85 33.09 32.63
CA LEU A 699 -27.53 33.94 33.79
C LEU A 699 -26.21 33.55 34.46
N TYR A 700 -25.92 32.26 34.43
CA TYR A 700 -24.73 31.71 35.08
C TYR A 700 -23.58 31.49 34.08
N LYS A 701 -22.36 31.39 34.64
CA LYS A 701 -21.14 31.24 33.86
C LYS A 701 -20.94 29.80 33.41
N TYR A 702 -21.28 28.83 34.25
CA TYR A 702 -21.06 27.41 34.05
C TYR A 702 -22.36 26.62 34.18
N VAL A 703 -22.44 25.54 33.39
CA VAL A 703 -23.53 24.54 33.42
C VAL A 703 -22.95 23.12 33.33
N PRO A 704 -23.69 22.08 33.78
CA PRO A 704 -23.25 20.71 33.64
C PRO A 704 -22.92 20.34 32.19
N PHE A 705 -21.80 19.63 32.00
CA PHE A 705 -21.29 19.25 30.70
C PHE A 705 -20.84 17.80 30.66
N SER A 706 -21.41 17.03 29.77
CA SER A 706 -21.00 15.65 29.53
C SER A 706 -19.91 15.61 28.45
N ARG A 707 -18.71 15.18 28.85
CA ARG A 707 -17.53 15.05 28.01
C ARG A 707 -17.11 13.59 27.89
N GLY A 708 -16.67 13.16 26.69
CA GLY A 708 -16.12 11.81 26.47
C GLY A 708 -14.94 11.52 27.40
N GLY A 709 -14.75 10.27 27.73
CA GLY A 709 -13.75 9.73 28.66
C GLY A 709 -14.11 8.34 29.10
N SER A 710 -13.71 7.96 30.33
CA SER A 710 -14.22 6.73 30.96
C SER A 710 -15.70 6.91 31.25
N PHE A 711 -16.53 6.03 30.70
CA PHE A 711 -17.98 6.04 30.90
C PHE A 711 -18.40 4.88 31.79
N SER A 712 -19.22 5.16 32.80
CA SER A 712 -19.88 4.13 33.61
C SER A 712 -21.15 3.64 32.92
N SER A 713 -21.53 2.37 33.11
CA SER A 713 -22.84 1.88 32.67
C SER A 713 -23.94 2.46 33.56
N TRP A 714 -25.11 2.70 32.99
CA TRP A 714 -26.33 3.14 33.66
C TRP A 714 -26.34 4.61 34.06
N TYR A 715 -25.39 5.10 34.88
CA TYR A 715 -25.30 6.48 35.34
C TYR A 715 -23.83 6.89 35.57
N GLY A 716 -23.53 8.19 35.45
CA GLY A 716 -22.19 8.75 35.74
C GLY A 716 -21.78 9.89 34.79
N ASN A 717 -20.47 10.17 34.75
CA ASN A 717 -19.89 11.24 33.95
C ASN A 717 -20.34 12.66 34.37
N THR A 718 -20.46 12.88 35.70
CA THR A 718 -20.99 14.08 36.35
C THR A 718 -19.90 15.00 36.90
N HIS A 719 -18.78 15.15 36.21
CA HIS A 719 -17.62 15.85 36.78
C HIS A 719 -17.32 17.20 36.10
N HIS A 720 -17.85 17.46 34.91
CA HIS A 720 -17.46 18.62 34.11
C HIS A 720 -18.56 19.66 34.02
N VAL A 721 -18.10 20.91 33.91
CA VAL A 721 -18.94 22.06 33.63
C VAL A 721 -18.40 22.84 32.40
N LEU A 722 -19.32 23.44 31.66
CA LEU A 722 -19.04 24.23 30.46
C LEU A 722 -19.22 25.72 30.73
N ARG A 723 -18.27 26.56 30.34
CA ARG A 723 -18.41 28.02 30.30
C ARG A 723 -19.39 28.46 29.23
N VAL A 724 -20.67 28.22 29.43
CA VAL A 724 -21.70 28.43 28.41
C VAL A 724 -21.88 29.91 28.05
N LYS A 725 -21.78 30.80 29.01
CA LYS A 725 -21.92 32.24 28.78
C LYS A 725 -20.91 32.79 27.79
N ASP A 726 -19.67 32.32 27.86
CA ASP A 726 -18.58 32.79 27.00
C ASP A 726 -18.67 32.19 25.60
N MET A 727 -19.40 31.07 25.40
CA MET A 727 -19.64 30.50 24.07
C MET A 727 -20.52 31.39 23.18
N TYR A 728 -21.27 32.31 23.76
CA TYR A 728 -22.07 33.29 23.03
C TYR A 728 -21.33 34.63 22.82
N ASN A 729 -20.09 34.74 23.28
CA ASN A 729 -19.24 35.91 23.09
C ASN A 729 -18.34 35.71 21.88
N ASP A 730 -18.67 36.33 20.75
CA ASP A 730 -17.94 36.19 19.49
C ASP A 730 -16.48 36.72 19.57
N LYS A 731 -16.11 37.50 20.59
CA LYS A 731 -14.73 37.93 20.81
C LYS A 731 -13.87 36.88 21.48
N LEU A 732 -14.48 35.93 22.19
CA LEU A 732 -13.79 34.88 22.93
C LEU A 732 -13.83 33.54 22.18
N THR A 733 -14.75 33.39 21.22
CA THR A 733 -14.90 32.14 20.41
C THR A 733 -14.10 32.25 19.13
N ASN A 734 -13.35 31.17 18.79
CA ASN A 734 -12.73 31.05 17.51
C ASN A 734 -13.70 30.41 16.47
N LYS A 735 -13.34 30.41 15.20
CA LYS A 735 -14.16 29.83 14.11
C LYS A 735 -14.47 28.33 14.26
N SER A 736 -13.76 27.62 15.15
CA SER A 736 -13.96 26.18 15.38
C SER A 736 -15.06 25.88 16.41
N VAL A 737 -15.56 26.87 17.17
CA VAL A 737 -16.66 26.69 18.12
C VAL A 737 -17.97 26.44 17.37
N ARG A 738 -18.63 25.33 17.69
CA ARG A 738 -19.96 24.98 17.17
C ARG A 738 -20.89 24.68 18.32
N ARG A 739 -22.04 25.33 18.37
CA ARG A 739 -22.99 25.22 19.49
C ARG A 739 -23.86 23.96 19.45
N GLY A 740 -23.86 23.23 18.34
CA GLY A 740 -24.70 22.06 18.20
C GLY A 740 -26.19 22.44 18.12
N ASP A 741 -27.05 21.50 18.51
CA ASP A 741 -28.51 21.67 18.50
C ASP A 741 -29.00 22.12 19.90
N ILE A 742 -29.27 23.44 20.03
CA ILE A 742 -29.57 24.09 21.32
C ILE A 742 -30.89 23.57 21.91
N ASP A 743 -31.88 23.19 21.08
CA ASP A 743 -33.18 22.70 21.53
C ASP A 743 -33.11 21.37 22.28
N PHE A 744 -31.99 20.68 22.17
CA PHE A 744 -31.72 19.41 22.83
C PHE A 744 -30.84 19.55 24.10
N TYR A 745 -30.42 20.76 24.43
CA TYR A 745 -29.70 21.00 25.66
C TYR A 745 -30.56 20.64 26.87
N TYR A 746 -29.94 19.99 27.86
CA TYR A 746 -30.55 19.59 29.15
C TYR A 746 -31.66 18.52 29.05
N ARG A 747 -31.96 18.00 27.86
CA ARG A 747 -32.89 16.88 27.72
C ARG A 747 -32.22 15.60 28.20
N THR A 748 -33.02 14.77 28.87
CA THR A 748 -32.61 13.43 29.26
C THR A 748 -32.44 12.53 28.04
N GLY A 749 -31.30 11.82 27.94
CA GLY A 749 -31.01 10.90 26.85
C GLY A 749 -29.98 9.86 27.25
N ILE A 750 -29.63 8.99 26.31
CA ILE A 750 -28.62 7.96 26.50
C ILE A 750 -27.34 8.41 25.78
N GLY A 751 -26.23 8.47 26.52
CA GLY A 751 -24.93 8.86 26.00
C GLY A 751 -23.85 7.78 26.17
N TRP A 752 -22.80 7.92 25.38
CA TRP A 752 -21.61 7.05 25.42
C TRP A 752 -20.36 7.82 24.99
N SER A 753 -19.18 7.25 25.27
CA SER A 753 -17.94 7.81 24.71
C SER A 753 -17.76 7.34 23.26
N GLN A 754 -17.62 8.27 22.32
CA GLN A 754 -17.36 7.96 20.91
C GLN A 754 -16.08 7.16 20.72
N MET A 755 -14.99 7.55 21.40
CA MET A 755 -13.66 6.95 21.32
C MET A 755 -13.33 6.22 22.64
N GLY A 756 -12.49 5.17 22.55
CA GLY A 756 -12.03 4.40 23.72
C GLY A 756 -12.98 3.25 24.10
N GLY A 757 -12.50 2.31 24.93
CA GLY A 757 -13.26 1.15 25.38
C GLY A 757 -13.55 0.09 24.31
N GLY A 758 -13.06 0.24 23.10
CA GLY A 758 -13.35 -0.66 21.98
C GLY A 758 -14.84 -0.63 21.59
N ILE A 759 -15.34 -1.80 21.17
CA ILE A 759 -16.76 -1.98 20.76
C ILE A 759 -17.68 -2.13 21.95
N ASN A 760 -17.15 -2.62 23.08
CA ASN A 760 -17.91 -2.72 24.32
C ASN A 760 -18.05 -1.32 24.92
N LYS A 761 -19.13 -0.64 24.59
CA LYS A 761 -19.44 0.69 25.12
C LYS A 761 -20.31 0.57 26.36
N ASN A 762 -20.03 1.44 27.32
CA ASN A 762 -20.90 1.67 28.44
C ASN A 762 -21.89 2.80 28.07
N PHE A 763 -23.15 2.56 28.29
CA PHE A 763 -24.22 3.52 28.00
C PHE A 763 -24.80 4.01 29.33
N SER A 764 -24.89 5.33 29.45
CA SER A 764 -25.41 5.99 30.66
C SER A 764 -26.60 6.86 30.33
N ILE A 765 -27.51 6.99 31.28
CA ILE A 765 -28.47 8.07 31.24
C ILE A 765 -27.74 9.40 31.54
N ILE A 766 -28.01 10.42 30.75
CA ILE A 766 -27.46 11.77 30.92
C ILE A 766 -28.65 12.71 31.10
N GLU A 767 -28.66 13.40 32.20
CA GLU A 767 -29.72 14.33 32.61
C GLU A 767 -29.18 15.74 32.76
N LYS A 768 -30.00 16.73 32.48
CA LYS A 768 -29.73 18.17 32.77
C LYS A 768 -28.35 18.69 32.31
N SER A 769 -27.80 18.11 31.29
CA SER A 769 -26.43 18.42 30.84
C SER A 769 -26.38 18.84 29.36
N ILE A 770 -25.37 19.60 29.00
CA ILE A 770 -24.99 19.82 27.59
C ILE A 770 -23.94 18.74 27.23
N CYS A 771 -24.02 18.17 26.03
CA CYS A 771 -23.08 17.16 25.57
C CYS A 771 -22.07 17.67 24.57
N LYS A 772 -20.86 17.17 24.67
CA LYS A 772 -19.82 17.35 23.64
C LYS A 772 -20.08 16.44 22.44
N THR A 773 -19.66 16.85 21.25
CA THR A 773 -19.74 16.01 20.04
C THR A 773 -19.08 14.62 20.23
N THR A 774 -18.02 14.52 21.05
CA THR A 774 -17.36 13.26 21.39
C THR A 774 -18.09 12.41 22.42
N THR A 775 -19.21 12.91 22.95
CA THR A 775 -20.19 12.19 23.77
C THR A 775 -21.53 12.18 23.03
N PRO A 776 -21.67 11.35 22.01
CA PRO A 776 -22.91 11.28 21.26
C PRO A 776 -24.08 10.90 22.16
N MET A 777 -25.27 11.39 21.83
CA MET A 777 -26.52 11.07 22.57
C MET A 777 -27.62 10.70 21.61
N ILE A 778 -28.50 9.81 22.09
CA ILE A 778 -29.81 9.54 21.54
C ILE A 778 -30.91 9.92 22.51
N TYR A 779 -32.05 10.34 21.96
CA TYR A 779 -33.20 10.81 22.71
C TYR A 779 -34.43 10.01 22.25
N CYS A 780 -35.28 9.58 23.20
CA CYS A 780 -36.47 8.80 22.93
C CYS A 780 -37.75 9.62 23.23
N ALA A 781 -38.89 9.11 22.77
CA ALA A 781 -40.15 9.84 22.87
C ALA A 781 -40.69 9.91 24.31
N ASN A 782 -40.47 8.84 25.09
CA ASN A 782 -40.91 8.74 26.48
C ASN A 782 -39.89 7.99 27.36
N GLU A 783 -40.04 8.04 28.66
CA GLU A 783 -39.12 7.49 29.65
C GLU A 783 -39.05 5.96 29.62
N ASP A 784 -40.18 5.26 29.50
CA ASP A 784 -40.20 3.78 29.48
C ASP A 784 -39.45 3.22 28.23
N GLU A 785 -39.60 3.89 27.09
CA GLU A 785 -38.88 3.54 25.88
C GLU A 785 -37.37 3.82 26.04
N LEU A 786 -36.99 4.94 26.66
CA LEU A 786 -35.63 5.29 26.96
C LEU A 786 -34.98 4.24 27.90
N LEU A 787 -35.68 3.82 28.98
CA LEU A 787 -35.18 2.80 29.88
C LEU A 787 -35.02 1.43 29.19
N SER A 788 -35.99 1.02 28.40
CA SER A 788 -35.93 -0.23 27.62
C SER A 788 -34.74 -0.25 26.65
N ILE A 789 -34.47 0.90 25.96
CA ILE A 789 -33.34 1.02 25.05
C ILE A 789 -32.03 1.06 25.81
N LEU A 790 -31.94 1.73 26.96
CA LEU A 790 -30.75 1.72 27.81
C LEU A 790 -30.41 0.30 28.27
N GLY A 791 -31.42 -0.48 28.71
CA GLY A 791 -31.23 -1.88 29.06
C GLY A 791 -30.74 -2.73 27.92
N TYR A 792 -31.33 -2.57 26.72
CA TYR A 792 -30.87 -3.21 25.50
C TYR A 792 -29.43 -2.84 25.17
N LEU A 793 -29.07 -1.58 25.19
CA LEU A 793 -27.71 -1.09 24.84
C LEU A 793 -26.63 -1.59 25.79
N ASN A 794 -26.93 -1.76 27.07
CA ASN A 794 -25.99 -2.34 28.05
C ASN A 794 -25.98 -3.88 28.05
N SER A 795 -26.83 -4.55 27.25
CA SER A 795 -26.77 -6.00 27.06
C SER A 795 -25.62 -6.41 26.11
N PRO A 796 -25.23 -7.70 26.03
CA PRO A 796 -24.20 -8.17 25.12
C PRO A 796 -24.56 -8.09 23.63
N ILE A 797 -25.86 -8.02 23.28
CA ILE A 797 -26.34 -8.08 21.89
C ILE A 797 -25.84 -6.91 21.04
N PRO A 798 -25.97 -5.62 21.45
CA PRO A 798 -25.48 -4.50 20.69
C PRO A 798 -23.97 -4.55 20.41
N ALA A 799 -23.17 -4.97 21.38
CA ALA A 799 -21.73 -5.11 21.20
C ALA A 799 -21.39 -6.14 20.11
N MET A 800 -22.09 -7.27 20.07
CA MET A 800 -21.94 -8.30 19.05
C MET A 800 -22.33 -7.77 17.65
N VAL A 801 -23.43 -7.04 17.55
CA VAL A 801 -23.90 -6.46 16.30
C VAL A 801 -22.97 -5.35 15.82
N LEU A 802 -22.58 -4.43 16.72
CA LEU A 802 -21.63 -3.34 16.41
C LEU A 802 -20.30 -3.87 15.88
N LYS A 803 -19.78 -4.95 16.50
CA LYS A 803 -18.56 -5.59 16.03
C LYS A 803 -18.63 -6.04 14.57
N SER A 804 -19.81 -6.49 14.15
CA SER A 804 -20.05 -6.93 12.77
C SER A 804 -20.31 -5.77 11.80
N LEU A 805 -20.89 -4.65 12.27
CA LEU A 805 -21.23 -3.50 11.43
C LEU A 805 -20.11 -2.45 11.34
N ASN A 806 -19.35 -2.26 12.42
CA ASN A 806 -18.28 -1.28 12.52
C ASN A 806 -17.16 -1.77 13.45
N PRO A 807 -16.17 -2.53 12.97
CA PRO A 807 -15.07 -3.04 13.78
C PRO A 807 -14.03 -1.96 14.14
N THR A 808 -14.32 -0.67 13.94
CA THR A 808 -13.41 0.42 14.29
C THR A 808 -13.49 0.79 15.76
N LEU A 809 -12.51 1.56 16.26
CA LEU A 809 -12.48 2.03 17.66
C LEU A 809 -13.51 3.13 17.95
N SER A 810 -14.09 3.75 16.93
CA SER A 810 -15.05 4.85 17.05
C SER A 810 -16.46 4.34 16.76
N VAL A 811 -17.37 4.52 17.72
CA VAL A 811 -18.80 4.22 17.57
C VAL A 811 -19.57 5.53 17.41
N LEU A 812 -20.04 5.74 16.18
CA LEU A 812 -20.79 6.92 15.81
C LEU A 812 -22.26 6.80 16.21
N THR A 813 -22.97 7.90 16.20
CA THR A 813 -24.41 7.92 16.44
C THR A 813 -25.18 7.08 15.44
N SER A 814 -24.80 7.13 14.16
CA SER A 814 -25.40 6.30 13.12
C SER A 814 -25.25 4.81 13.39
N ASP A 815 -24.13 4.40 13.97
CA ASP A 815 -23.91 2.98 14.29
C ASP A 815 -24.89 2.47 15.33
N ILE A 816 -25.20 3.31 16.35
CA ILE A 816 -26.20 3.00 17.37
C ILE A 816 -27.61 3.04 16.82
N LEU A 817 -27.96 4.07 16.03
CA LEU A 817 -29.29 4.19 15.44
C LEU A 817 -29.60 3.04 14.47
N HIS A 818 -28.60 2.48 13.85
CA HIS A 818 -28.72 1.32 12.95
C HIS A 818 -28.78 -0.03 13.67
N LEU A 819 -28.67 -0.08 14.99
CA LEU A 819 -28.85 -1.35 15.72
C LEU A 819 -30.29 -1.85 15.57
N PRO A 820 -30.50 -3.18 15.42
CA PRO A 820 -31.83 -3.73 15.39
C PRO A 820 -32.50 -3.48 16.75
N PHE A 821 -33.72 -3.03 16.74
CA PHE A 821 -34.48 -2.87 17.96
C PHE A 821 -35.15 -4.21 18.35
N ILE A 822 -34.68 -4.80 19.42
CA ILE A 822 -35.23 -6.04 19.98
C ILE A 822 -35.97 -5.66 21.24
N PRO A 823 -37.31 -5.66 21.23
CA PRO A 823 -38.09 -5.34 22.44
C PRO A 823 -37.81 -6.32 23.58
N ILE A 824 -37.82 -5.83 24.79
CA ILE A 824 -37.74 -6.70 25.98
C ILE A 824 -38.98 -7.60 25.98
N MET A 825 -38.76 -8.92 26.01
CA MET A 825 -39.82 -9.92 26.04
C MET A 825 -40.00 -10.35 27.50
N GLY A 826 -41.23 -10.33 28.02
CA GLY A 826 -41.54 -10.71 29.40
C GLY A 826 -42.53 -9.75 30.10
N ASP A 827 -42.55 -9.75 31.42
CA ASP A 827 -43.32 -8.75 32.16
C ASP A 827 -42.63 -7.40 32.07
N HIS A 828 -43.21 -6.51 31.25
CA HIS A 828 -42.65 -5.21 30.94
C HIS A 828 -42.51 -4.32 32.19
N MET A 829 -43.43 -4.46 33.17
CA MET A 829 -43.41 -3.65 34.40
C MET A 829 -42.28 -4.06 35.33
N GLU A 830 -42.06 -5.35 35.55
CA GLU A 830 -40.95 -5.86 36.36
C GLU A 830 -39.60 -5.50 35.74
N SER A 831 -39.44 -5.65 34.42
CA SER A 831 -38.23 -5.29 33.72
C SER A 831 -37.88 -3.78 33.81
N ILE A 832 -38.86 -2.90 33.73
CA ILE A 832 -38.66 -1.45 33.89
C ILE A 832 -38.22 -1.10 35.32
N GLU A 833 -38.78 -1.76 36.32
CA GLU A 833 -38.39 -1.56 37.73
C GLU A 833 -36.94 -2.00 37.98
N ASP A 834 -36.54 -3.14 37.42
CA ASP A 834 -35.14 -3.61 37.49
C ASP A 834 -34.17 -2.64 36.83
N LEU A 835 -34.51 -2.04 35.67
CA LEU A 835 -33.70 -1.05 35.02
C LEU A 835 -33.57 0.23 35.86
N LYS A 836 -34.65 0.70 36.51
CA LYS A 836 -34.61 1.81 37.47
C LYS A 836 -33.69 1.50 38.66
N ASN A 837 -33.74 0.30 39.17
CA ASN A 837 -32.88 -0.18 40.24
C ASN A 837 -31.39 -0.18 39.81
N CYS A 838 -31.09 -0.63 38.61
CA CYS A 838 -29.73 -0.57 38.05
C CYS A 838 -29.19 0.89 37.96
N ILE A 839 -30.03 1.81 37.52
CA ILE A 839 -29.67 3.23 37.45
C ILE A 839 -29.46 3.78 38.86
N GLN A 840 -30.36 3.47 39.81
CA GLN A 840 -30.28 3.94 41.19
C GLN A 840 -29.02 3.43 41.90
N LEU A 841 -28.67 2.16 41.76
CA LEU A 841 -27.43 1.58 42.29
C LEU A 841 -26.18 2.25 41.72
N SER A 842 -26.17 2.48 40.41
CA SER A 842 -25.04 3.16 39.73
C SER A 842 -24.94 4.62 40.15
N ARG A 843 -26.07 5.28 40.43
CA ARG A 843 -26.13 6.65 40.95
C ARG A 843 -25.58 6.71 42.38
N GLU A 844 -26.00 5.82 43.26
CA GLU A 844 -25.50 5.72 44.63
C GLU A 844 -23.99 5.48 44.66
N ASP A 845 -23.46 4.60 43.78
CA ASP A 845 -22.03 4.37 43.66
C ASP A 845 -21.30 5.63 43.16
N THR A 846 -21.80 6.25 42.11
CA THR A 846 -21.19 7.48 41.55
C THR A 846 -21.17 8.63 42.57
N ASP A 847 -22.28 8.84 43.28
CA ASP A 847 -22.43 9.92 44.21
C ASP A 847 -21.76 9.65 45.56
N SER A 848 -21.21 8.44 45.74
CA SER A 848 -20.34 8.12 46.88
C SER A 848 -18.94 8.75 46.77
N TYR A 849 -18.56 9.21 45.60
CA TYR A 849 -17.27 9.83 45.35
C TYR A 849 -17.35 11.37 45.38
N GLU A 850 -16.39 12.02 46.00
CA GLU A 850 -16.29 13.48 46.15
C GLU A 850 -16.19 14.23 44.81
N THR A 851 -15.92 13.52 43.74
CA THR A 851 -15.85 14.06 42.38
C THR A 851 -17.23 14.22 41.73
N SER A 852 -18.29 13.60 42.27
CA SER A 852 -19.66 13.85 41.82
C SER A 852 -20.17 15.18 42.39
N TRP A 853 -20.87 15.99 41.59
CA TRP A 853 -21.53 17.21 42.10
C TRP A 853 -22.75 16.92 42.98
N ASP A 854 -23.28 15.71 43.00
CA ASP A 854 -24.36 15.23 43.90
C ASP A 854 -23.83 14.53 45.16
N PHE A 855 -22.50 14.51 45.39
CA PHE A 855 -21.87 13.95 46.58
C PHE A 855 -22.43 14.61 47.85
N LYS A 856 -22.89 13.79 48.80
CA LYS A 856 -23.41 14.22 50.10
C LYS A 856 -22.52 13.81 51.26
N ARG A 857 -22.09 12.57 51.26
CA ARG A 857 -21.18 12.02 52.28
C ARG A 857 -20.55 10.72 51.79
N ASN A 858 -19.40 10.39 52.31
CA ASN A 858 -18.77 9.12 52.07
C ASN A 858 -19.60 8.00 52.73
N PRO A 859 -19.93 6.90 52.02
CA PRO A 859 -20.71 5.76 52.59
C PRO A 859 -20.06 5.10 53.80
N LEU A 860 -18.72 5.27 53.95
CA LEU A 860 -17.97 4.68 55.08
C LEU A 860 -17.94 5.58 56.31
N VAL A 861 -18.53 6.77 56.23
CA VAL A 861 -18.67 7.75 57.34
C VAL A 861 -20.19 7.95 57.64
#